data_7b2a7d315614582a8d3fbfe5ae44293f
#
_entry.id   7b2a7d315614582a8d3fbfe5ae44293f
#
_cell.length_a   1.000
_cell.length_b   1.000
_cell.length_c   1.000
_cell.angle_alpha   90.00
_cell.angle_beta   90.00
_cell.angle_gamma   90.00
#
_symmetry.space_group_name_H-M   'P 1'
#
loop_
_entity.id
_entity.type
_entity.pdbx_description
1 polymer ?
#
loop_
_entity_poly.entity_id
_entity_poly.type
_entity_poly.pdbx_seq_one_letter_code
_entity_poly.pdbx_strand_id
1 'polypeptide(L)'
;MTENGERCRRHYQSVYERNKSEISKGRALDESLHHFLDRRPAGKNQSALERAQGLAAALFWFDADAVAQSELASLALSRVLHFDNAVSIELLLHLASHNPETLRWAIRYSKLFERIESPLWLTLRVALTGDDWQVFFGVCDRLLDQLKPFDELIAHAEKQLKHLSLLELFSYLSVLAYQAFTEDGSGDPSGQQWKVYNRIILNKLRACSEEDFRLSESRLGQSLKRHLSPIIFPGSSNSDGVRCRQNLESLALLIGATQERIDYEGSIDWFCFDPECRYQLKPGEPVIYNQSEAGTERWRRTGRKSDLLWHYWMNRAVHAFALSGMAEQIIGSPENHELNQLAFIKAVRSKLQLQQIYGLDDRLSLSDGSQVQLHHLLLASELSSVFFQKEFIQPFQRHLRESGVLAQALGRLAMNGILSGENRFPMTWSEEPEKIRRITGWTVCDEHPKGCASSAKAILTFWTSDFKALSQQLKLQAGMPAPRLYEQPFYKIGRYSFQFPWVGAQQNNLTAAINNLRRVNARRADMQTETQRVELALAESLRQRGFAVEVGYRPAVTDEDDAGEVDLICHLDGVLLLLEVKSGYIRSTKHEVWLHRTNTLRKAAWQLRRKQEAVLSALMADQELRARLGYNGHEPGAALRAWIVDTSIELDGQSVDGFRVVSREALEVILRDERQLLRPIDQLDEESRDSLFPGGFKVGRFIAVVESDELWRDLC
;
A
#
# COMPACT_ATOMS: atom_id res chain seq x y z
N MET A 1 -5.10 -32.38 21.27
CA MET A 1 -4.08 -32.08 20.25
C MET A 1 -3.97 -33.28 19.31
N THR A 2 -3.90 -33.06 18.00
CA THR A 2 -3.70 -34.12 16.99
C THR A 2 -2.25 -34.62 17.00
N GLU A 3 -1.99 -35.75 16.31
CA GLU A 3 -0.61 -36.26 16.11
C GLU A 3 0.29 -35.20 15.40
N ASN A 4 -0.26 -34.50 14.44
CA ASN A 4 0.42 -33.39 13.75
C ASN A 4 0.74 -32.24 14.71
N GLY A 5 -0.19 -31.87 15.60
CA GLY A 5 0.05 -30.85 16.61
C GLY A 5 1.18 -31.23 17.57
N GLU A 6 1.22 -32.50 18.00
CA GLU A 6 2.30 -33.01 18.86
C GLU A 6 3.67 -33.02 18.14
N ARG A 7 3.66 -33.32 16.83
CA ARG A 7 4.86 -33.23 15.99
C ARG A 7 5.36 -31.79 15.90
N CYS A 8 4.46 -30.82 15.71
CA CYS A 8 4.81 -29.40 15.71
C CYS A 8 5.39 -28.97 17.07
N ARG A 9 4.78 -29.38 18.19
CA ARG A 9 5.27 -29.12 19.55
C ARG A 9 6.70 -29.57 19.73
N ARG A 10 6.97 -30.82 19.36
CA ARG A 10 8.35 -31.39 19.48
C ARG A 10 9.34 -30.62 18.63
N HIS A 11 8.95 -30.24 17.41
CA HIS A 11 9.79 -29.46 16.51
C HIS A 11 10.17 -28.11 17.14
N TYR A 12 9.18 -27.33 17.55
CA TYR A 12 9.45 -25.99 18.14
C TYR A 12 10.24 -26.08 19.42
N GLN A 13 9.93 -27.06 20.31
CA GLN A 13 10.68 -27.28 21.52
C GLN A 13 12.12 -27.69 21.21
N SER A 14 12.37 -28.58 20.26
CA SER A 14 13.73 -29.01 19.89
C SER A 14 14.60 -27.90 19.34
N VAL A 15 14.00 -26.96 18.57
CA VAL A 15 14.71 -25.78 18.08
C VAL A 15 15.11 -24.87 19.23
N TYR A 16 14.23 -24.63 20.19
CA TYR A 16 14.54 -23.86 21.39
C TYR A 16 15.65 -24.52 22.21
N GLU A 17 15.51 -25.81 22.52
CA GLU A 17 16.46 -26.55 23.35
C GLU A 17 17.87 -26.60 22.75
N ARG A 18 18.00 -26.75 21.45
CA ARG A 18 19.25 -26.72 20.72
C ARG A 18 19.96 -25.37 20.85
N ASN A 19 19.22 -24.27 20.63
CA ASN A 19 19.82 -22.96 20.58
C ASN A 19 20.09 -22.35 21.97
N LYS A 20 19.34 -22.72 23.01
CA LYS A 20 19.49 -22.11 24.34
C LYS A 20 20.85 -22.38 25.03
N SER A 21 21.61 -23.35 24.54
CA SER A 21 22.97 -23.62 25.03
C SER A 21 24.04 -22.74 24.41
N GLU A 22 23.73 -22.11 23.25
CA GLU A 22 24.70 -21.37 22.44
C GLU A 22 24.42 -19.87 22.46
N ILE A 23 23.15 -19.46 22.60
CA ILE A 23 22.72 -18.08 22.61
C ILE A 23 21.79 -17.77 23.79
N SER A 24 21.44 -16.49 23.99
CA SER A 24 20.52 -16.10 25.07
C SER A 24 19.15 -16.78 24.94
N LYS A 25 18.49 -17.05 26.07
CA LYS A 25 17.18 -17.71 26.11
C LYS A 25 16.13 -17.00 25.22
N GLY A 26 16.10 -15.68 25.25
CA GLY A 26 15.18 -14.89 24.41
C GLY A 26 15.44 -15.12 22.92
N ARG A 27 16.69 -15.05 22.47
CA ARG A 27 17.05 -15.34 21.08
C ARG A 27 16.80 -16.79 20.68
N ALA A 28 17.07 -17.74 21.57
CA ALA A 28 16.76 -19.15 21.33
C ALA A 28 15.25 -19.38 21.14
N LEU A 29 14.43 -18.66 21.91
CA LEU A 29 12.98 -18.65 21.73
C LEU A 29 12.61 -18.02 20.39
N ASP A 30 13.19 -16.88 20.03
CA ASP A 30 12.90 -16.21 18.76
C ASP A 30 13.22 -17.10 17.55
N GLU A 31 14.31 -17.87 17.57
CA GLU A 31 14.61 -18.85 16.51
C GLU A 31 13.49 -19.90 16.36
N SER A 32 12.98 -20.42 17.48
CA SER A 32 11.84 -21.34 17.45
C SER A 32 10.57 -20.66 16.88
N LEU A 33 10.31 -19.41 17.29
CA LEU A 33 9.15 -18.64 16.84
C LEU A 33 9.24 -18.25 15.35
N HIS A 34 10.44 -18.03 14.81
CA HIS A 34 10.63 -17.88 13.36
C HIS A 34 10.18 -19.11 12.58
N HIS A 35 10.46 -20.31 13.06
CA HIS A 35 9.96 -21.53 12.42
C HIS A 35 8.43 -21.58 12.35
N PHE A 36 7.75 -21.11 13.39
CA PHE A 36 6.29 -21.01 13.40
C PHE A 36 5.76 -19.91 12.46
N LEU A 37 6.30 -18.70 12.58
CA LEU A 37 5.84 -17.51 11.87
C LEU A 37 6.09 -17.61 10.36
N ASP A 38 7.19 -18.22 9.94
CA ASP A 38 7.60 -18.30 8.54
C ASP A 38 7.09 -19.57 7.84
N ARG A 39 6.19 -20.30 8.48
CA ARG A 39 5.59 -21.53 7.93
C ARG A 39 6.62 -22.61 7.60
N ARG A 40 7.69 -22.75 8.39
CA ARG A 40 8.60 -23.91 8.36
C ARG A 40 8.12 -24.95 9.39
N PRO A 41 7.16 -25.79 9.04
CA PRO A 41 6.65 -26.79 9.95
C PRO A 41 7.58 -28.01 9.98
N ALA A 42 7.43 -28.82 11.02
CA ALA A 42 8.07 -30.12 11.14
C ALA A 42 7.58 -31.17 10.11
N GLY A 43 6.88 -30.77 9.08
CA GLY A 43 6.34 -31.60 7.99
C GLY A 43 5.45 -30.80 7.05
N LYS A 44 5.11 -31.38 5.86
CA LYS A 44 4.48 -30.64 4.76
C LYS A 44 2.96 -30.46 4.85
N ASN A 45 2.25 -31.15 5.76
CA ASN A 45 0.79 -31.25 5.72
C ASN A 45 0.07 -30.76 6.98
N GLN A 46 0.68 -29.92 7.83
CA GLN A 46 -0.01 -29.40 9.01
C GLN A 46 -0.88 -28.20 8.70
N SER A 47 -2.08 -28.20 9.25
CA SER A 47 -2.99 -27.05 9.22
C SER A 47 -2.46 -25.88 10.09
N ALA A 48 -2.98 -24.68 9.86
CA ALA A 48 -2.62 -23.53 10.69
C ALA A 48 -3.03 -23.74 12.17
N LEU A 49 -4.17 -24.37 12.42
CA LEU A 49 -4.64 -24.71 13.76
C LEU A 49 -3.69 -25.71 14.45
N GLU A 50 -3.30 -26.79 13.78
CA GLU A 50 -2.38 -27.80 14.36
C GLU A 50 -1.04 -27.19 14.72
N ARG A 51 -0.51 -26.28 13.89
CA ARG A 51 0.72 -25.55 14.20
C ARG A 51 0.55 -24.61 15.39
N ALA A 52 -0.59 -23.90 15.48
CA ALA A 52 -0.89 -23.04 16.61
C ALA A 52 -1.02 -23.84 17.91
N GLN A 53 -1.73 -24.98 17.87
CA GLN A 53 -1.83 -25.91 19.01
C GLN A 53 -0.48 -26.46 19.45
N GLY A 54 0.38 -26.84 18.49
CA GLY A 54 1.72 -27.32 18.76
C GLY A 54 2.61 -26.26 19.40
N LEU A 55 2.53 -25.02 18.91
CA LEU A 55 3.27 -23.90 19.50
C LEU A 55 2.79 -23.62 20.93
N ALA A 56 1.48 -23.52 21.15
CA ALA A 56 0.92 -23.21 22.45
C ALA A 56 1.20 -24.27 23.51
N ALA A 57 1.39 -25.52 23.09
CA ALA A 57 1.72 -26.62 23.99
C ALA A 57 3.23 -26.79 24.27
N ALA A 58 4.10 -25.96 23.71
CA ALA A 58 5.52 -26.01 23.93
C ALA A 58 5.89 -25.54 25.36
N LEU A 59 6.86 -26.21 25.97
CA LEU A 59 7.22 -25.96 27.38
C LEU A 59 7.98 -24.66 27.60
N PHE A 60 8.62 -24.11 26.56
CA PHE A 60 9.36 -22.85 26.69
C PHE A 60 8.49 -21.67 27.09
N TRP A 61 7.16 -21.71 26.88
CA TRP A 61 6.26 -20.68 27.36
C TRP A 61 6.24 -20.53 28.89
N PHE A 62 6.64 -21.55 29.63
CA PHE A 62 6.75 -21.53 31.08
C PHE A 62 8.13 -21.05 31.59
N ASP A 63 9.08 -20.77 30.69
CA ASP A 63 10.34 -20.09 31.04
C ASP A 63 10.11 -18.56 30.92
N ALA A 64 9.73 -17.93 32.05
CA ALA A 64 9.39 -16.53 32.11
C ALA A 64 10.50 -15.59 31.59
N ASP A 65 11.78 -15.96 31.83
CA ASP A 65 12.93 -15.18 31.38
C ASP A 65 13.06 -15.23 29.84
N ALA A 66 12.85 -16.41 29.24
CA ALA A 66 12.89 -16.59 27.81
C ALA A 66 11.80 -15.74 27.12
N VAL A 67 10.58 -15.79 27.68
CA VAL A 67 9.44 -15.02 27.15
C VAL A 67 9.66 -13.52 27.31
N ALA A 68 10.17 -13.06 28.47
CA ALA A 68 10.43 -11.64 28.72
C ALA A 68 11.51 -11.05 27.80
N GLN A 69 12.50 -11.85 27.42
CA GLN A 69 13.62 -11.44 26.55
C GLN A 69 13.31 -11.62 25.06
N SER A 70 12.22 -12.30 24.70
CA SER A 70 11.84 -12.56 23.30
C SER A 70 11.19 -11.34 22.66
N GLU A 71 11.64 -10.97 21.46
CA GLU A 71 11.04 -9.90 20.65
C GLU A 71 9.81 -10.41 19.88
N LEU A 72 9.67 -11.73 19.69
CA LEU A 72 8.64 -12.34 18.86
C LEU A 72 7.51 -13.03 19.65
N ALA A 73 7.64 -13.19 20.96
CA ALA A 73 6.66 -13.92 21.77
C ALA A 73 5.24 -13.37 21.63
N SER A 74 5.06 -12.05 21.75
CA SER A 74 3.74 -11.41 21.59
C SER A 74 3.18 -11.62 20.19
N LEU A 75 4.00 -11.48 19.14
CA LEU A 75 3.59 -11.66 17.75
C LEU A 75 3.19 -13.12 17.48
N ALA A 76 3.98 -14.08 17.91
CA ALA A 76 3.70 -15.49 17.72
C ALA A 76 2.43 -15.91 18.49
N LEU A 77 2.31 -15.52 19.76
CA LEU A 77 1.12 -15.75 20.56
C LEU A 77 -0.12 -15.14 19.93
N SER A 78 -0.02 -13.95 19.34
CA SER A 78 -1.16 -13.31 18.65
C SER A 78 -1.71 -14.18 17.51
N ARG A 79 -0.84 -14.91 16.79
CA ARG A 79 -1.26 -15.87 15.74
C ARG A 79 -1.95 -17.09 16.31
N VAL A 80 -1.55 -17.51 17.49
CA VAL A 80 -2.22 -18.62 18.22
C VAL A 80 -3.61 -18.18 18.66
N LEU A 81 -3.75 -16.94 19.18
CA LEU A 81 -5.03 -16.41 19.66
C LEU A 81 -6.07 -16.18 18.57
N HIS A 82 -5.74 -16.34 17.28
CA HIS A 82 -6.75 -16.38 16.21
C HIS A 82 -7.64 -17.62 16.26
N PHE A 83 -7.24 -18.67 16.98
CA PHE A 83 -7.95 -19.93 17.08
C PHE A 83 -8.37 -20.16 18.55
N ASP A 84 -9.67 -20.14 18.82
CA ASP A 84 -10.21 -20.30 20.17
C ASP A 84 -9.80 -21.62 20.85
N ASN A 85 -9.48 -22.65 20.05
CA ASN A 85 -9.13 -24.00 20.53
C ASN A 85 -7.62 -24.29 20.49
N ALA A 86 -6.79 -23.31 20.24
CA ALA A 86 -5.35 -23.55 20.09
C ALA A 86 -4.56 -23.45 21.38
N VAL A 87 -5.04 -22.73 22.37
CA VAL A 87 -4.31 -22.41 23.61
C VAL A 87 -5.08 -22.85 24.85
N SER A 88 -4.38 -23.36 25.86
CA SER A 88 -4.97 -23.67 27.16
C SER A 88 -5.09 -22.42 28.03
N ILE A 89 -6.13 -22.38 28.85
CA ILE A 89 -6.30 -21.29 29.84
C ILE A 89 -5.15 -21.27 30.86
N GLU A 90 -4.59 -22.42 31.20
CA GLU A 90 -3.45 -22.55 32.11
C GLU A 90 -2.22 -21.77 31.61
N LEU A 91 -1.89 -21.91 30.31
CA LEU A 91 -0.81 -21.12 29.72
C LEU A 91 -1.10 -19.62 29.79
N LEU A 92 -2.32 -19.20 29.46
CA LEU A 92 -2.67 -17.78 29.47
C LEU A 92 -2.64 -17.18 30.88
N LEU A 93 -3.06 -17.94 31.91
CA LEU A 93 -2.94 -17.53 33.31
C LEU A 93 -1.49 -17.45 33.76
N HIS A 94 -0.65 -18.40 33.35
CA HIS A 94 0.78 -18.35 33.60
C HIS A 94 1.42 -17.08 32.99
N LEU A 95 1.14 -16.81 31.71
CA LEU A 95 1.62 -15.59 31.03
C LEU A 95 1.08 -14.32 31.68
N ALA A 96 -0.19 -14.31 32.07
CA ALA A 96 -0.79 -13.16 32.75
C ALA A 96 -0.10 -12.81 34.08
N SER A 97 0.43 -13.84 34.77
CA SER A 97 1.12 -13.68 36.06
C SER A 97 2.58 -13.32 35.92
N HIS A 98 3.30 -13.89 34.93
CA HIS A 98 4.75 -13.77 34.80
C HIS A 98 5.18 -12.82 33.68
N ASN A 99 4.43 -12.75 32.58
CA ASN A 99 4.71 -11.93 31.40
C ASN A 99 3.45 -11.19 30.90
N PRO A 100 2.81 -10.36 31.75
CA PRO A 100 1.51 -9.73 31.43
C PRO A 100 1.58 -8.86 30.18
N GLU A 101 2.68 -8.16 29.94
CA GLU A 101 2.85 -7.33 28.74
C GLU A 101 2.87 -8.18 27.47
N THR A 102 3.52 -9.33 27.46
CA THR A 102 3.50 -10.25 26.31
C THR A 102 2.07 -10.67 25.96
N LEU A 103 1.27 -11.01 26.96
CA LEU A 103 -0.13 -11.39 26.75
C LEU A 103 -0.98 -10.21 26.30
N ARG A 104 -0.84 -9.02 26.90
CA ARG A 104 -1.56 -7.80 26.49
C ARG A 104 -1.28 -7.44 25.03
N TRP A 105 0.01 -7.49 24.62
CA TRP A 105 0.38 -7.26 23.22
C TRP A 105 -0.16 -8.33 22.30
N ALA A 106 -0.16 -9.59 22.69
CA ALA A 106 -0.73 -10.66 21.88
C ALA A 106 -2.25 -10.47 21.66
N ILE A 107 -2.98 -10.06 22.72
CA ILE A 107 -4.41 -9.71 22.61
C ILE A 107 -4.62 -8.52 21.68
N ARG A 108 -3.81 -7.46 21.80
CA ARG A 108 -3.87 -6.28 20.93
C ARG A 108 -3.58 -6.67 19.46
N TYR A 109 -2.47 -7.35 19.18
CA TYR A 109 -2.08 -7.77 17.82
C TYR A 109 -3.08 -8.73 17.16
N SER A 110 -3.72 -9.59 17.92
CA SER A 110 -4.75 -10.51 17.40
C SER A 110 -6.12 -9.86 17.27
N LYS A 111 -6.32 -8.66 17.84
CA LYS A 111 -7.63 -8.01 18.01
C LYS A 111 -8.66 -8.97 18.65
N LEU A 112 -8.22 -9.81 19.60
CA LEU A 112 -9.08 -10.80 20.24
C LEU A 112 -10.31 -10.15 20.88
N PHE A 113 -10.18 -8.92 21.40
CA PHE A 113 -11.27 -8.17 22.03
C PHE A 113 -12.39 -7.76 21.05
N GLU A 114 -12.13 -7.70 19.73
CA GLU A 114 -13.18 -7.45 18.73
C GLU A 114 -14.11 -8.68 18.55
N ARG A 115 -13.63 -9.87 18.96
CA ARG A 115 -14.40 -11.12 18.95
C ARG A 115 -15.10 -11.34 20.29
N ILE A 116 -16.04 -10.46 20.62
CA ILE A 116 -16.71 -10.39 21.95
C ILE A 116 -17.40 -11.70 22.36
N GLU A 117 -17.83 -12.53 21.40
CA GLU A 117 -18.48 -13.82 21.64
C GLU A 117 -17.49 -15.00 21.66
N SER A 118 -16.19 -14.76 21.45
CA SER A 118 -15.19 -15.82 21.49
C SER A 118 -15.13 -16.44 22.88
N PRO A 119 -15.25 -17.79 22.99
CA PRO A 119 -15.13 -18.49 24.26
C PRO A 119 -13.80 -18.18 24.96
N LEU A 120 -12.73 -18.00 24.18
CA LEU A 120 -11.41 -17.64 24.69
C LEU A 120 -11.42 -16.26 25.37
N TRP A 121 -12.01 -15.26 24.69
CA TRP A 121 -12.12 -13.91 25.24
C TRP A 121 -12.94 -13.87 26.54
N LEU A 122 -14.11 -14.51 26.52
CA LEU A 122 -14.99 -14.59 27.70
C LEU A 122 -14.30 -15.29 28.87
N THR A 123 -13.58 -16.38 28.61
CA THR A 123 -12.84 -17.11 29.67
C THR A 123 -11.72 -16.25 30.25
N LEU A 124 -10.96 -15.53 29.42
CA LEU A 124 -9.89 -14.61 29.89
C LEU A 124 -10.48 -13.52 30.81
N ARG A 125 -11.59 -12.93 30.43
CA ARG A 125 -12.23 -11.86 31.24
C ARG A 125 -12.68 -12.35 32.61
N VAL A 126 -13.19 -13.58 32.70
CA VAL A 126 -13.60 -14.17 33.96
C VAL A 126 -12.39 -14.55 34.84
N ALA A 127 -11.33 -15.02 34.21
CA ALA A 127 -10.17 -15.54 34.93
C ALA A 127 -9.20 -14.45 35.41
N LEU A 128 -9.08 -13.33 34.68
CA LEU A 128 -8.16 -12.24 34.96
C LEU A 128 -8.87 -11.07 35.67
N THR A 129 -8.91 -11.15 37.01
CA THR A 129 -9.66 -10.21 37.88
C THR A 129 -8.82 -9.10 38.49
N GLY A 130 -7.50 -9.08 38.29
CA GLY A 130 -6.60 -8.04 38.85
C GLY A 130 -6.90 -6.65 38.27
N ASP A 131 -6.68 -5.59 39.07
CA ASP A 131 -7.01 -4.20 38.74
C ASP A 131 -6.44 -3.76 37.36
N ASP A 132 -5.18 -4.11 37.10
CA ASP A 132 -4.53 -3.79 35.81
C ASP A 132 -5.22 -4.45 34.61
N TRP A 133 -5.73 -5.68 34.78
CA TRP A 133 -6.48 -6.38 33.75
C TRP A 133 -7.87 -5.79 33.57
N GLN A 134 -8.52 -5.37 34.66
CA GLN A 134 -9.82 -4.69 34.57
C GLN A 134 -9.69 -3.34 33.84
N VAL A 135 -8.63 -2.57 34.09
CA VAL A 135 -8.33 -1.36 33.33
C VAL A 135 -8.10 -1.69 31.86
N PHE A 136 -7.31 -2.72 31.54
CA PHE A 136 -7.09 -3.14 30.15
C PHE A 136 -8.40 -3.53 29.43
N PHE A 137 -9.23 -4.35 30.07
CA PHE A 137 -10.53 -4.76 29.53
C PHE A 137 -11.47 -3.56 29.38
N GLY A 138 -11.47 -2.65 30.35
CA GLY A 138 -12.26 -1.41 30.28
C GLY A 138 -11.87 -0.54 29.09
N VAL A 139 -10.59 -0.48 28.73
CA VAL A 139 -10.12 0.19 27.51
C VAL A 139 -10.65 -0.50 26.27
N CYS A 140 -10.53 -1.85 26.19
CA CYS A 140 -11.03 -2.62 25.05
C CYS A 140 -12.55 -2.42 24.84
N ASP A 141 -13.33 -2.48 25.92
CA ASP A 141 -14.77 -2.25 25.88
C ASP A 141 -15.10 -0.83 25.39
N ARG A 142 -14.40 0.18 25.93
CA ARG A 142 -14.62 1.56 25.53
C ARG A 142 -14.34 1.79 24.05
N LEU A 143 -13.26 1.19 23.50
CA LEU A 143 -12.93 1.29 22.08
C LEU A 143 -14.04 0.71 21.19
N LEU A 144 -14.63 -0.41 21.59
CA LEU A 144 -15.73 -1.03 20.83
C LEU A 144 -17.04 -0.24 21.00
N ASP A 145 -17.33 0.25 22.20
CA ASP A 145 -18.53 1.02 22.46
C ASP A 145 -18.57 2.33 21.66
N GLN A 146 -17.42 2.93 21.40
CA GLN A 146 -17.31 4.15 20.59
C GLN A 146 -17.70 3.92 19.11
N LEU A 147 -17.64 2.69 18.59
CA LEU A 147 -18.06 2.38 17.23
C LEU A 147 -19.59 2.25 17.07
N LYS A 148 -20.29 1.81 18.13
CA LYS A 148 -21.72 1.47 18.08
C LYS A 148 -22.62 2.61 17.56
N PRO A 149 -22.47 3.88 18.02
CA PRO A 149 -23.31 4.97 17.53
C PRO A 149 -23.18 5.16 16.02
N PHE A 150 -21.98 5.01 15.48
CA PHE A 150 -21.74 5.15 14.04
C PHE A 150 -22.26 3.95 13.26
N ASP A 151 -22.16 2.73 13.79
CA ASP A 151 -22.76 1.54 13.19
C ASP A 151 -24.29 1.67 13.09
N GLU A 152 -24.94 2.22 14.12
CA GLU A 152 -26.37 2.50 14.12
C GLU A 152 -26.76 3.56 13.09
N LEU A 153 -26.00 4.67 13.00
CA LEU A 153 -26.22 5.73 12.02
C LEU A 153 -26.02 5.21 10.58
N ILE A 154 -24.95 4.44 10.34
CA ILE A 154 -24.67 3.81 9.06
C ILE A 154 -25.82 2.88 8.66
N ALA A 155 -26.24 1.98 9.55
CA ALA A 155 -27.35 1.04 9.28
C ALA A 155 -28.66 1.79 8.99
N HIS A 156 -28.95 2.88 9.72
CA HIS A 156 -30.10 3.73 9.47
C HIS A 156 -30.07 4.37 8.09
N ALA A 157 -28.95 5.01 7.73
CA ALA A 157 -28.78 5.66 6.44
C ALA A 157 -28.79 4.67 5.27
N GLU A 158 -28.12 3.51 5.40
CA GLU A 158 -28.15 2.43 4.39
C GLU A 158 -29.58 1.90 4.17
N LYS A 159 -30.38 1.77 5.23
CA LYS A 159 -31.79 1.37 5.12
C LYS A 159 -32.61 2.40 4.32
N GLN A 160 -32.37 3.70 4.55
CA GLN A 160 -33.07 4.76 3.79
C GLN A 160 -32.66 4.74 2.31
N LEU A 161 -31.39 4.47 2.01
CA LEU A 161 -30.81 4.48 0.66
C LEU A 161 -30.95 3.13 -0.08
N LYS A 162 -31.51 2.09 0.58
CA LYS A 162 -31.60 0.73 0.02
C LYS A 162 -32.31 0.67 -1.34
N HIS A 163 -33.28 1.55 -1.56
CA HIS A 163 -34.08 1.59 -2.78
C HIS A 163 -33.29 2.14 -4.00
N LEU A 164 -32.17 2.83 -3.79
CA LEU A 164 -31.34 3.36 -4.87
C LEU A 164 -30.61 2.21 -5.59
N SER A 165 -30.61 2.25 -6.91
CA SER A 165 -29.70 1.44 -7.74
C SER A 165 -28.25 1.93 -7.57
N LEU A 166 -27.29 1.17 -8.09
CA LEU A 166 -25.87 1.56 -8.08
C LEU A 166 -25.64 2.90 -8.81
N LEU A 167 -26.28 3.09 -9.97
CA LEU A 167 -26.18 4.32 -10.76
C LEU A 167 -26.76 5.53 -10.02
N GLU A 168 -27.87 5.35 -9.35
CA GLU A 168 -28.52 6.42 -8.59
C GLU A 168 -27.68 6.82 -7.39
N LEU A 169 -27.10 5.87 -6.68
CA LEU A 169 -26.14 6.14 -5.62
C LEU A 169 -24.95 6.96 -6.13
N PHE A 170 -24.39 6.61 -7.30
CA PHE A 170 -23.28 7.36 -7.90
C PHE A 170 -23.67 8.80 -8.28
N SER A 171 -24.92 9.03 -8.71
CA SER A 171 -25.39 10.37 -8.98
C SER A 171 -25.29 11.28 -7.75
N TYR A 172 -25.75 10.79 -6.61
CA TYR A 172 -25.66 11.53 -5.34
C TYR A 172 -24.23 11.63 -4.79
N LEU A 173 -23.46 10.54 -4.81
CA LEU A 173 -22.05 10.54 -4.39
C LEU A 173 -21.23 11.55 -5.18
N SER A 174 -21.41 11.60 -6.50
CA SER A 174 -20.67 12.52 -7.36
C SER A 174 -20.98 13.98 -7.04
N VAL A 175 -22.23 14.31 -6.69
CA VAL A 175 -22.58 15.67 -6.25
C VAL A 175 -21.89 16.03 -4.93
N LEU A 176 -21.97 15.14 -3.93
CA LEU A 176 -21.37 15.41 -2.61
C LEU A 176 -19.84 15.42 -2.65
N ALA A 177 -19.23 14.62 -3.52
CA ALA A 177 -17.79 14.58 -3.69
C ALA A 177 -17.19 15.91 -4.18
N TYR A 178 -17.96 16.71 -4.90
CA TYR A 178 -17.52 18.04 -5.32
C TYR A 178 -17.40 19.03 -4.15
N GLN A 179 -17.92 18.71 -2.96
CA GLN A 179 -17.68 19.51 -1.76
C GLN A 179 -16.18 19.58 -1.40
N ALA A 180 -15.41 18.56 -1.72
CA ALA A 180 -13.96 18.55 -1.52
C ALA A 180 -13.21 19.65 -2.29
N PHE A 181 -13.81 20.22 -3.33
CA PHE A 181 -13.21 21.27 -4.16
C PHE A 181 -13.74 22.67 -3.82
N THR A 182 -14.47 22.84 -2.71
CA THR A 182 -15.06 24.14 -2.32
C THR A 182 -14.02 25.08 -1.70
N GLU A 183 -12.96 24.52 -1.11
CA GLU A 183 -11.85 25.28 -0.54
C GLU A 183 -10.66 25.32 -1.50
N ASP A 184 -9.79 26.30 -1.37
CA ASP A 184 -8.75 26.68 -2.33
C ASP A 184 -7.86 25.49 -2.80
N GLY A 185 -8.36 24.80 -3.81
CA GLY A 185 -7.57 23.95 -4.71
C GLY A 185 -7.04 22.63 -4.15
N SER A 186 -7.18 22.43 -2.88
CA SER A 186 -6.53 21.26 -2.25
C SER A 186 -7.43 20.07 -2.20
N GLY A 187 -8.14 19.51 -2.92
CA GLY A 187 -8.83 18.21 -2.67
C GLY A 187 -8.42 17.56 -1.34
N ASP A 188 -8.99 16.49 -0.94
CA ASP A 188 -8.59 15.85 0.33
C ASP A 188 -7.12 15.33 0.27
N PRO A 189 -6.12 16.09 0.77
CA PRO A 189 -4.70 15.67 0.71
C PRO A 189 -4.41 14.46 1.61
N SER A 190 -5.31 14.15 2.55
CA SER A 190 -5.18 13.01 3.45
C SER A 190 -5.58 11.69 2.80
N GLY A 191 -6.29 11.72 1.67
CA GLY A 191 -6.87 10.54 1.03
C GLY A 191 -7.97 9.86 1.86
N GLN A 192 -8.50 10.53 2.87
CA GLN A 192 -9.53 9.99 3.78
C GLN A 192 -10.86 9.79 3.06
N GLN A 193 -11.28 10.75 2.24
CA GLN A 193 -12.53 10.66 1.48
C GLN A 193 -12.58 9.40 0.60
N TRP A 194 -11.45 9.02 0.01
CA TRP A 194 -11.35 7.80 -0.79
C TRP A 194 -11.69 6.54 0.00
N LYS A 195 -11.29 6.46 1.25
CA LYS A 195 -11.61 5.31 2.11
C LYS A 195 -13.10 5.22 2.37
N VAL A 196 -13.74 6.37 2.61
CA VAL A 196 -15.18 6.47 2.86
C VAL A 196 -15.97 6.05 1.64
N TYR A 197 -15.72 6.69 0.50
CA TYR A 197 -16.42 6.38 -0.74
C TYR A 197 -16.19 4.94 -1.20
N ASN A 198 -14.95 4.45 -1.08
CA ASN A 198 -14.63 3.06 -1.39
C ASN A 198 -15.43 2.08 -0.53
N ARG A 199 -15.54 2.32 0.79
CA ARG A 199 -16.33 1.50 1.71
C ARG A 199 -17.82 1.51 1.33
N ILE A 200 -18.41 2.67 1.09
CA ILE A 200 -19.82 2.81 0.72
C ILE A 200 -20.11 2.07 -0.60
N ILE A 201 -19.27 2.25 -1.62
CA ILE A 201 -19.44 1.60 -2.92
C ILE A 201 -19.27 0.09 -2.81
N LEU A 202 -18.28 -0.41 -2.07
CA LEU A 202 -18.10 -1.85 -1.87
C LEU A 202 -19.27 -2.49 -1.11
N ASN A 203 -19.82 -1.80 -0.11
CA ASN A 203 -21.02 -2.25 0.59
C ASN A 203 -22.22 -2.33 -0.36
N LYS A 204 -22.42 -1.30 -1.19
CA LYS A 204 -23.46 -1.30 -2.23
C LYS A 204 -23.28 -2.44 -3.22
N LEU A 205 -22.05 -2.67 -3.71
CA LEU A 205 -21.76 -3.77 -4.65
C LEU A 205 -22.06 -5.16 -4.07
N ARG A 206 -21.83 -5.38 -2.77
CA ARG A 206 -22.24 -6.63 -2.10
C ARG A 206 -23.76 -6.84 -2.13
N ALA A 207 -24.53 -5.75 -2.07
CA ALA A 207 -26.00 -5.78 -2.07
C ALA A 207 -26.62 -5.70 -3.47
N CYS A 208 -25.85 -5.40 -4.55
CA CYS A 208 -26.36 -5.28 -5.91
C CYS A 208 -26.96 -6.59 -6.43
N SER A 209 -28.02 -6.48 -7.21
CA SER A 209 -28.62 -7.55 -8.01
C SER A 209 -28.07 -7.55 -9.45
N GLU A 210 -28.38 -8.59 -10.23
CA GLU A 210 -28.03 -8.62 -11.66
C GLU A 210 -28.67 -7.45 -12.46
N GLU A 211 -29.84 -6.98 -12.00
CA GLU A 211 -30.55 -5.86 -12.62
C GLU A 211 -29.80 -4.53 -12.50
N ASP A 212 -29.01 -4.35 -11.45
CA ASP A 212 -28.19 -3.13 -11.26
C ASP A 212 -27.14 -2.98 -12.38
N PHE A 213 -26.73 -4.10 -12.99
CA PHE A 213 -25.72 -4.13 -14.06
C PHE A 213 -26.33 -4.19 -15.47
N ARG A 214 -27.68 -4.26 -15.60
CA ARG A 214 -28.39 -4.20 -16.88
C ARG A 214 -28.81 -2.76 -17.17
N LEU A 215 -27.94 -1.98 -17.77
CA LEU A 215 -28.14 -0.57 -18.03
C LEU A 215 -28.41 -0.31 -19.52
N SER A 216 -29.63 0.11 -19.85
CA SER A 216 -30.01 0.62 -21.18
C SER A 216 -29.91 2.14 -21.22
N GLU A 217 -29.85 2.73 -22.41
CA GLU A 217 -29.85 4.17 -22.61
C GLU A 217 -31.09 4.85 -21.99
N SER A 218 -32.28 4.27 -22.20
CA SER A 218 -33.52 4.77 -21.60
C SER A 218 -33.45 4.75 -20.06
N ARG A 219 -32.92 3.69 -19.47
CA ARG A 219 -32.78 3.55 -18.02
C ARG A 219 -31.75 4.55 -17.45
N LEU A 220 -30.63 4.75 -18.16
CA LEU A 220 -29.63 5.76 -17.83
C LEU A 220 -30.24 7.16 -17.85
N GLY A 221 -30.91 7.53 -18.95
CA GLY A 221 -31.53 8.84 -19.09
C GLY A 221 -32.63 9.08 -18.05
N GLN A 222 -33.47 8.11 -17.75
CA GLN A 222 -34.49 8.22 -16.71
C GLN A 222 -33.88 8.38 -15.31
N SER A 223 -32.84 7.63 -14.99
CA SER A 223 -32.16 7.73 -13.70
C SER A 223 -31.56 9.14 -13.51
N LEU A 224 -30.83 9.64 -14.51
CA LEU A 224 -30.25 10.99 -14.45
C LEU A 224 -31.31 12.09 -14.33
N LYS A 225 -32.41 11.96 -15.08
CA LYS A 225 -33.53 12.91 -15.02
C LYS A 225 -34.18 12.94 -13.63
N ARG A 226 -34.31 11.80 -12.97
CA ARG A 226 -34.98 11.69 -11.66
C ARG A 226 -34.08 12.02 -10.48
N HIS A 227 -32.79 11.68 -10.55
CA HIS A 227 -31.89 11.69 -9.41
C HIS A 227 -30.78 12.73 -9.48
N LEU A 228 -30.38 13.18 -10.68
CA LEU A 228 -29.32 14.18 -10.84
C LEU A 228 -29.87 15.56 -11.25
N SER A 229 -30.71 15.60 -12.27
CA SER A 229 -31.23 16.87 -12.78
C SER A 229 -31.96 17.76 -11.76
N PRO A 230 -32.77 17.22 -10.82
CA PRO A 230 -33.41 18.04 -9.80
C PRO A 230 -32.47 18.68 -8.80
N ILE A 231 -31.25 18.15 -8.67
CA ILE A 231 -30.23 18.70 -7.77
C ILE A 231 -29.48 19.85 -8.46
N ILE A 232 -29.00 19.60 -9.69
CA ILE A 232 -28.18 20.56 -10.43
C ILE A 232 -29.00 21.67 -11.13
N PHE A 233 -30.30 21.43 -11.31
CA PHE A 233 -31.26 22.39 -11.88
C PHE A 233 -32.48 22.54 -10.96
N PRO A 234 -32.33 23.18 -9.78
CA PRO A 234 -33.36 23.20 -8.73
C PRO A 234 -34.63 23.99 -9.06
N GLY A 235 -34.75 24.64 -10.24
CA GLY A 235 -35.89 25.44 -10.62
C GLY A 235 -37.15 24.68 -11.05
N SER A 236 -37.12 23.35 -11.13
CA SER A 236 -38.29 22.52 -11.39
C SER A 236 -38.97 22.15 -10.08
N SER A 237 -40.15 22.71 -9.79
CA SER A 237 -41.02 22.38 -8.66
C SER A 237 -41.61 20.98 -8.81
N ASN A 238 -40.79 19.93 -8.65
CA ASN A 238 -41.16 18.55 -8.86
C ASN A 238 -41.07 17.77 -7.54
N SER A 239 -41.95 16.80 -7.31
CA SER A 239 -41.88 15.86 -6.19
C SER A 239 -40.53 15.15 -6.10
N ASP A 240 -39.87 14.96 -7.23
CA ASP A 240 -38.53 14.43 -7.31
C ASP A 240 -37.47 15.30 -6.59
N GLY A 241 -37.60 16.61 -6.55
CA GLY A 241 -36.70 17.52 -5.86
C GLY A 241 -36.68 17.34 -4.35
N VAL A 242 -37.84 17.07 -3.72
CA VAL A 242 -37.92 16.77 -2.28
C VAL A 242 -37.23 15.45 -1.96
N ARG A 243 -37.54 14.41 -2.76
CA ARG A 243 -36.96 13.09 -2.61
C ARG A 243 -35.45 13.11 -2.83
N CYS A 244 -34.97 13.86 -3.81
CA CYS A 244 -33.54 14.02 -4.04
C CYS A 244 -32.81 14.67 -2.86
N ARG A 245 -33.39 15.69 -2.24
CA ARG A 245 -32.82 16.31 -1.03
C ARG A 245 -32.76 15.30 0.12
N GLN A 246 -33.81 14.56 0.39
CA GLN A 246 -33.82 13.50 1.41
C GLN A 246 -32.75 12.45 1.18
N ASN A 247 -32.57 12.01 -0.07
CA ASN A 247 -31.51 11.07 -0.42
C ASN A 247 -30.11 11.68 -0.21
N LEU A 248 -29.90 12.96 -0.57
CA LEU A 248 -28.63 13.67 -0.32
C LEU A 248 -28.35 13.78 1.17
N GLU A 249 -29.33 14.15 1.98
CA GLU A 249 -29.22 14.23 3.44
C GLU A 249 -28.87 12.86 4.05
N SER A 250 -29.56 11.82 3.63
CA SER A 250 -29.28 10.44 4.07
C SER A 250 -27.87 9.98 3.66
N LEU A 251 -27.45 10.35 2.44
CA LEU A 251 -26.11 10.00 1.97
C LEU A 251 -25.00 10.83 2.68
N ALA A 252 -25.25 12.12 2.94
CA ALA A 252 -24.34 12.95 3.73
C ALA A 252 -24.18 12.39 5.15
N LEU A 253 -25.27 11.93 5.77
CA LEU A 253 -25.22 11.22 7.05
C LEU A 253 -24.39 9.94 6.96
N LEU A 254 -24.60 9.13 5.89
CA LEU A 254 -23.82 7.89 5.66
C LEU A 254 -22.33 8.18 5.48
N ILE A 255 -21.98 9.22 4.73
CA ILE A 255 -20.58 9.64 4.52
C ILE A 255 -19.98 10.08 5.85
N GLY A 256 -20.62 10.98 6.59
CA GLY A 256 -20.13 11.47 7.86
C GLY A 256 -19.96 10.36 8.90
N ALA A 257 -20.98 9.53 9.09
CA ALA A 257 -20.89 8.41 10.03
C ALA A 257 -19.83 7.37 9.62
N THR A 258 -19.67 7.12 8.32
CA THR A 258 -18.61 6.21 7.82
C THR A 258 -17.22 6.82 8.02
N GLN A 259 -17.06 8.13 7.85
CA GLN A 259 -15.79 8.84 8.12
C GLN A 259 -15.40 8.71 9.58
N GLU A 260 -16.29 9.09 10.49
CA GLU A 260 -16.06 8.99 11.94
C GLU A 260 -15.73 7.55 12.35
N ARG A 261 -16.48 6.59 11.83
CA ARG A 261 -16.20 5.17 12.09
C ARG A 261 -14.80 4.75 11.63
N ILE A 262 -14.35 5.20 10.46
CA ILE A 262 -12.99 4.94 9.94
C ILE A 262 -11.94 5.58 10.84
N ASP A 263 -12.18 6.77 11.33
CA ASP A 263 -11.23 7.47 12.21
C ASP A 263 -11.10 6.76 13.57
N TYR A 264 -12.22 6.27 14.14
CA TYR A 264 -12.18 5.45 15.35
C TYR A 264 -11.53 4.06 15.10
N GLU A 265 -11.75 3.42 13.95
CA GLU A 265 -11.00 2.22 13.57
C GLU A 265 -9.48 2.52 13.50
N GLY A 266 -9.09 3.68 13.00
CA GLY A 266 -7.70 4.14 13.05
C GLY A 266 -7.15 4.25 14.46
N SER A 267 -7.96 4.70 15.42
CA SER A 267 -7.59 4.75 16.84
C SER A 267 -7.43 3.34 17.43
N ILE A 268 -8.29 2.40 17.07
CA ILE A 268 -8.13 0.99 17.45
C ILE A 268 -6.85 0.41 16.85
N ASP A 269 -6.53 0.72 15.60
CA ASP A 269 -5.29 0.29 14.97
C ASP A 269 -4.05 0.86 15.70
N TRP A 270 -4.10 2.09 16.18
CA TRP A 270 -3.04 2.65 17.02
C TRP A 270 -2.88 1.87 18.32
N PHE A 271 -3.99 1.62 19.02
CA PHE A 271 -3.96 0.77 20.22
C PHE A 271 -3.37 -0.61 19.92
N CYS A 272 -3.76 -1.24 18.82
CA CYS A 272 -3.34 -2.59 18.50
C CYS A 272 -1.89 -2.68 18.01
N PHE A 273 -1.39 -1.73 17.22
CA PHE A 273 -0.17 -1.91 16.41
C PHE A 273 0.92 -0.87 16.66
N ASP A 274 0.66 0.18 17.45
CA ASP A 274 1.67 1.17 17.78
C ASP A 274 2.25 0.92 19.18
N PRO A 275 3.52 0.46 19.31
CA PRO A 275 4.14 0.16 20.60
C PRO A 275 4.37 1.43 21.45
N GLU A 276 4.35 2.61 20.84
CA GLU A 276 4.51 3.88 21.53
C GLU A 276 3.17 4.48 21.99
N CYS A 277 2.05 3.90 21.53
CA CYS A 277 0.71 4.32 21.91
C CYS A 277 0.43 3.97 23.37
N ARG A 278 0.04 5.00 24.14
CA ARG A 278 -0.42 4.84 25.52
C ARG A 278 -1.94 4.95 25.57
N TYR A 279 -2.52 4.38 26.61
CA TYR A 279 -3.95 4.46 26.84
C TYR A 279 -4.24 4.76 28.31
N GLN A 280 -5.31 5.49 28.55
CA GLN A 280 -5.78 5.80 29.88
C GLN A 280 -7.30 5.75 29.88
N LEU A 281 -7.88 5.11 30.88
CA LEU A 281 -9.32 5.08 31.05
C LEU A 281 -9.73 6.31 31.88
N LYS A 282 -10.34 7.30 31.20
CA LYS A 282 -10.95 8.48 31.85
C LYS A 282 -12.43 8.50 31.54
N PRO A 283 -13.31 8.84 32.50
CA PRO A 283 -14.73 8.98 32.25
C PRO A 283 -15.02 10.06 31.20
N GLY A 284 -15.73 9.67 30.11
CA GLY A 284 -16.20 10.60 29.08
C GLY A 284 -15.18 11.07 28.04
N GLU A 285 -13.91 10.72 28.15
CA GLU A 285 -12.86 11.14 27.22
C GLU A 285 -12.38 9.98 26.32
N PRO A 286 -11.79 10.30 25.13
CA PRO A 286 -11.09 9.34 24.30
C PRO A 286 -9.97 8.64 25.08
N VAL A 287 -9.84 7.35 24.85
CA VAL A 287 -9.01 6.48 25.68
C VAL A 287 -7.56 6.43 25.23
N ILE A 288 -7.31 6.78 23.98
CA ILE A 288 -6.00 6.60 23.36
C ILE A 288 -5.35 7.94 23.10
N TYR A 289 -4.10 8.05 23.51
CA TYR A 289 -3.26 9.17 23.14
C TYR A 289 -1.86 8.67 22.75
N ASN A 290 -1.29 9.31 21.76
CA ASN A 290 0.10 9.06 21.37
C ASN A 290 0.98 9.97 22.23
N GLN A 291 1.82 9.39 23.08
CA GLN A 291 2.79 10.13 23.88
C GLN A 291 4.12 10.37 23.17
N SER A 292 4.36 9.68 22.07
CA SER A 292 5.65 9.75 21.41
C SER A 292 5.64 10.82 20.33
N GLU A 293 6.23 11.96 20.64
CA GLU A 293 6.60 12.95 19.61
C GLU A 293 7.52 12.32 18.56
N ALA A 294 8.39 11.39 18.96
CA ALA A 294 9.30 10.68 18.06
C ALA A 294 8.57 9.81 17.02
N GLY A 295 7.48 9.12 17.41
CA GLY A 295 6.67 8.32 16.48
C GLY A 295 5.94 9.19 15.47
N THR A 296 5.38 10.32 15.94
CA THR A 296 4.73 11.30 15.06
C THR A 296 5.73 11.94 14.11
N GLU A 297 6.92 12.29 14.59
CA GLU A 297 7.97 12.89 13.77
C GLU A 297 8.53 11.91 12.74
N ARG A 298 8.70 10.63 13.09
CA ARG A 298 9.06 9.58 12.11
C ARG A 298 8.05 9.52 10.96
N TRP A 299 6.75 9.59 11.26
CA TRP A 299 5.71 9.57 10.23
C TRP A 299 5.72 10.82 9.35
N ARG A 300 5.90 12.00 9.96
CA ARG A 300 6.07 13.26 9.22
C ARG A 300 7.31 13.24 8.34
N ARG A 301 8.43 12.72 8.88
CA ARG A 301 9.68 12.56 8.12
C ARG A 301 9.50 11.64 6.91
N THR A 302 8.74 10.56 7.04
CA THR A 302 8.41 9.69 5.92
C THR A 302 7.62 10.44 4.83
N GLY A 303 6.65 11.26 5.21
CA GLY A 303 5.93 12.13 4.27
C GLY A 303 6.87 13.09 3.54
N ARG A 304 7.75 13.80 4.27
CA ARG A 304 8.76 14.69 3.67
C ARG A 304 9.70 13.94 2.70
N LYS A 305 10.16 12.74 3.05
CA LYS A 305 10.97 11.90 2.15
C LYS A 305 10.21 11.58 0.85
N SER A 306 8.93 11.26 0.94
CA SER A 306 8.10 10.98 -0.23
C SER A 306 7.95 12.20 -1.14
N ASP A 307 7.77 13.39 -0.56
CA ASP A 307 7.67 14.65 -1.32
C ASP A 307 8.99 14.98 -2.02
N LEU A 308 10.13 14.78 -1.34
CA LEU A 308 11.45 14.96 -1.92
C LEU A 308 11.71 13.99 -3.09
N LEU A 309 11.33 12.73 -2.96
CA LEU A 309 11.43 11.76 -4.05
C LEU A 309 10.50 12.11 -5.21
N TRP A 310 9.33 12.70 -4.94
CA TRP A 310 8.46 13.21 -5.99
C TRP A 310 9.17 14.30 -6.82
N HIS A 311 9.86 15.26 -6.16
CA HIS A 311 10.67 16.28 -6.84
C HIS A 311 11.81 15.65 -7.65
N TYR A 312 12.53 14.68 -7.07
CA TYR A 312 13.59 13.96 -7.76
C TYR A 312 13.14 13.38 -9.10
N TRP A 313 12.07 12.60 -9.08
CA TRP A 313 11.56 11.98 -10.29
C TRP A 313 10.98 13.00 -11.28
N MET A 314 10.39 14.08 -10.78
CA MET A 314 9.85 15.14 -11.63
C MET A 314 10.97 15.90 -12.34
N ASN A 315 12.04 16.28 -11.64
CA ASN A 315 13.20 16.96 -12.22
C ASN A 315 13.87 16.09 -13.29
N ARG A 316 14.00 14.79 -13.05
CA ARG A 316 14.51 13.85 -14.05
C ARG A 316 13.60 13.74 -15.27
N ALA A 317 12.28 13.74 -15.06
CA ALA A 317 11.33 13.69 -16.16
C ALA A 317 11.37 14.95 -17.02
N VAL A 318 11.45 16.13 -16.40
CA VAL A 318 11.61 17.40 -17.12
C VAL A 318 12.89 17.39 -17.97
N HIS A 319 14.00 16.96 -17.40
CA HIS A 319 15.26 16.83 -18.12
C HIS A 319 15.16 15.84 -19.28
N ALA A 320 14.59 14.66 -19.07
CA ALA A 320 14.37 13.66 -20.12
C ALA A 320 13.44 14.18 -21.22
N PHE A 321 12.41 14.93 -20.85
CA PHE A 321 11.50 15.57 -21.79
C PHE A 321 12.21 16.63 -22.65
N ALA A 322 13.02 17.50 -22.04
CA ALA A 322 13.80 18.51 -22.75
C ALA A 322 14.77 17.88 -23.76
N LEU A 323 15.42 16.77 -23.39
CA LEU A 323 16.35 16.05 -24.29
C LEU A 323 15.64 15.26 -25.42
N SER A 324 14.36 14.97 -25.29
CA SER A 324 13.61 14.15 -26.27
C SER A 324 13.24 14.91 -27.55
N GLY A 325 13.44 16.23 -27.61
CA GLY A 325 12.96 17.09 -28.70
C GLY A 325 11.43 17.31 -28.73
N MET A 326 10.69 16.69 -27.78
CA MET A 326 9.23 16.86 -27.66
C MET A 326 8.85 18.26 -27.12
N ALA A 327 9.78 18.93 -26.43
CA ALA A 327 9.57 20.25 -25.87
C ALA A 327 9.33 21.34 -26.96
N GLU A 328 9.84 21.10 -28.16
CA GLU A 328 9.70 21.99 -29.32
C GLU A 328 8.46 21.69 -30.18
N GLN A 329 7.73 20.61 -29.85
CA GLN A 329 6.58 20.14 -30.61
C GLN A 329 5.26 20.51 -29.93
N ILE A 330 4.25 20.82 -30.73
CA ILE A 330 2.88 20.99 -30.22
C ILE A 330 2.31 19.60 -29.93
N ILE A 331 2.03 19.32 -28.63
CA ILE A 331 1.44 18.07 -28.19
C ILE A 331 -0.07 18.18 -28.22
N GLY A 332 -0.72 17.52 -29.16
CA GLY A 332 -2.16 17.58 -29.39
C GLY A 332 -2.59 18.87 -30.08
N SER A 333 -3.68 19.51 -29.62
CA SER A 333 -4.12 20.81 -30.16
C SER A 333 -3.39 21.98 -29.49
N PRO A 334 -3.22 23.13 -30.18
CA PRO A 334 -2.57 24.31 -29.58
C PRO A 334 -3.23 24.76 -28.28
N GLU A 335 -4.55 24.68 -28.17
CA GLU A 335 -5.32 25.12 -26.98
C GLU A 335 -5.09 24.22 -25.77
N ASN A 336 -4.61 22.98 -25.98
CA ASN A 336 -4.37 21.97 -24.95
C ASN A 336 -2.88 21.67 -24.77
N HIS A 337 -2.01 22.32 -25.54
CA HIS A 337 -0.57 22.01 -25.59
C HIS A 337 0.07 21.97 -24.19
N GLU A 338 -0.04 23.04 -23.41
CA GLU A 338 0.58 23.13 -22.08
C GLU A 338 0.15 22.00 -21.14
N LEU A 339 -1.14 21.68 -21.17
CA LEU A 339 -1.71 20.63 -20.32
C LEU A 339 -1.30 19.23 -20.79
N ASN A 340 -1.30 19.03 -22.11
CA ASN A 340 -0.82 17.77 -22.70
C ASN A 340 0.68 17.59 -22.45
N GLN A 341 1.45 18.66 -22.49
CA GLN A 341 2.88 18.67 -22.14
C GLN A 341 3.08 18.26 -20.67
N LEU A 342 2.30 18.83 -19.75
CA LEU A 342 2.33 18.45 -18.34
C LEU A 342 1.97 16.97 -18.13
N ALA A 343 0.93 16.48 -18.80
CA ALA A 343 0.54 15.07 -18.74
C ALA A 343 1.64 14.15 -19.28
N PHE A 344 2.30 14.57 -20.36
CA PHE A 344 3.42 13.82 -20.94
C PHE A 344 4.61 13.74 -19.96
N ILE A 345 5.02 14.86 -19.35
CA ILE A 345 6.09 14.89 -18.36
C ILE A 345 5.77 14.00 -17.16
N LYS A 346 4.53 14.04 -16.65
CA LYS A 346 4.09 13.17 -15.56
C LYS A 346 4.12 11.69 -15.95
N ALA A 347 3.75 11.36 -17.19
CA ALA A 347 3.85 9.99 -17.70
C ALA A 347 5.31 9.54 -17.82
N VAL A 348 6.22 10.41 -18.29
CA VAL A 348 7.67 10.16 -18.32
C VAL A 348 8.21 9.95 -16.90
N ARG A 349 7.81 10.79 -15.93
CA ARG A 349 8.17 10.61 -14.52
C ARG A 349 7.82 9.22 -14.02
N SER A 350 6.57 8.82 -14.21
CA SER A 350 6.08 7.51 -13.75
C SER A 350 6.77 6.36 -14.48
N LYS A 351 7.03 6.51 -15.78
CA LYS A 351 7.78 5.54 -16.59
C LYS A 351 9.21 5.35 -16.04
N LEU A 352 9.96 6.45 -15.82
CA LEU A 352 11.32 6.39 -15.29
C LEU A 352 11.38 5.67 -13.94
N GLN A 353 10.46 6.00 -13.03
CA GLN A 353 10.40 5.37 -11.71
C GLN A 353 10.07 3.88 -11.83
N LEU A 354 9.09 3.50 -12.64
CA LEU A 354 8.72 2.09 -12.84
C LEU A 354 9.85 1.28 -13.50
N GLN A 355 10.58 1.86 -14.43
CA GLN A 355 11.71 1.18 -15.09
C GLN A 355 12.91 1.04 -14.16
N GLN A 356 13.30 2.10 -13.46
CA GLN A 356 14.53 2.10 -12.68
C GLN A 356 14.39 1.44 -11.31
N ILE A 357 13.22 1.54 -10.70
CA ILE A 357 12.97 0.93 -9.38
C ILE A 357 12.41 -0.48 -9.51
N TYR A 358 11.43 -0.69 -10.41
CA TYR A 358 10.73 -1.97 -10.56
C TYR A 358 11.22 -2.80 -11.74
N GLY A 359 12.16 -2.31 -12.52
CA GLY A 359 12.76 -3.04 -13.65
C GLY A 359 11.77 -3.34 -14.78
N LEU A 360 10.73 -2.51 -14.97
CA LEU A 360 9.76 -2.73 -16.03
C LEU A 360 10.33 -2.39 -17.41
N ASP A 361 9.98 -3.19 -18.40
CA ASP A 361 10.32 -2.93 -19.78
C ASP A 361 9.46 -1.84 -20.42
N ASP A 362 9.87 -1.30 -21.55
CA ASP A 362 9.08 -0.34 -22.34
C ASP A 362 7.75 -0.93 -22.82
N ARG A 363 7.67 -2.23 -23.03
CA ARG A 363 6.46 -2.96 -23.41
C ARG A 363 6.05 -3.93 -22.32
N LEU A 364 4.79 -3.84 -21.95
CA LEU A 364 4.17 -4.71 -20.97
C LEU A 364 3.28 -5.74 -21.64
N SER A 365 3.39 -6.99 -21.19
CA SER A 365 2.41 -8.04 -21.49
C SER A 365 1.33 -8.03 -20.41
N LEU A 366 0.08 -7.76 -20.78
CA LEU A 366 -1.05 -7.79 -19.86
C LEU A 366 -1.59 -9.20 -19.69
N SER A 367 -2.46 -9.40 -18.71
CA SER A 367 -3.01 -10.72 -18.34
C SER A 367 -3.80 -11.42 -19.48
N ASP A 368 -4.31 -10.65 -20.42
CA ASP A 368 -5.01 -11.15 -21.62
C ASP A 368 -4.06 -11.47 -22.80
N GLY A 369 -2.74 -11.33 -22.61
CA GLY A 369 -1.72 -11.52 -23.61
C GLY A 369 -1.49 -10.33 -24.54
N SER A 370 -2.23 -9.24 -24.39
CA SER A 370 -2.02 -8.02 -25.18
C SER A 370 -0.73 -7.31 -24.78
N GLN A 371 -0.11 -6.64 -25.78
CA GLN A 371 1.12 -5.86 -25.59
C GLN A 371 0.80 -4.37 -25.62
N VAL A 372 1.30 -3.62 -24.63
CA VAL A 372 1.15 -2.17 -24.59
C VAL A 372 2.47 -1.49 -24.26
N GLN A 373 2.70 -0.30 -24.82
CA GLN A 373 3.81 0.53 -24.40
C GLN A 373 3.52 1.11 -23.01
N LEU A 374 4.46 0.98 -22.07
CA LEU A 374 4.35 1.50 -20.70
C LEU A 374 4.03 3.00 -20.70
N HIS A 375 4.69 3.79 -21.56
CA HIS A 375 4.42 5.21 -21.68
C HIS A 375 2.97 5.51 -22.07
N HIS A 376 2.42 4.81 -23.08
CA HIS A 376 1.03 5.02 -23.49
C HIS A 376 0.02 4.65 -22.39
N LEU A 377 0.31 3.58 -21.64
CA LEU A 377 -0.51 3.17 -20.51
C LEU A 377 -0.62 4.28 -19.46
N LEU A 378 0.52 4.89 -19.12
CA LEU A 378 0.59 5.97 -18.13
C LEU A 378 0.04 7.28 -18.68
N LEU A 379 0.37 7.62 -19.92
CA LEU A 379 -0.10 8.84 -20.58
C LEU A 379 -1.62 8.90 -20.66
N ALA A 380 -2.29 7.79 -20.93
CA ALA A 380 -3.76 7.74 -20.99
C ALA A 380 -4.41 8.15 -19.66
N SER A 381 -3.83 7.74 -18.54
CA SER A 381 -4.31 8.13 -17.21
C SER A 381 -4.00 9.59 -16.90
N GLU A 382 -2.79 10.06 -17.22
CA GLU A 382 -2.39 11.46 -16.98
C GLU A 382 -3.21 12.44 -17.83
N LEU A 383 -3.45 12.14 -19.11
CA LEU A 383 -4.32 12.97 -19.97
C LEU A 383 -5.75 13.02 -19.44
N SER A 384 -6.29 11.90 -18.92
CA SER A 384 -7.60 11.89 -18.29
C SER A 384 -7.64 12.78 -17.04
N SER A 385 -6.60 12.73 -16.20
CA SER A 385 -6.51 13.56 -14.99
C SER A 385 -6.45 15.05 -15.31
N VAL A 386 -5.61 15.43 -16.25
CA VAL A 386 -5.47 16.83 -16.72
C VAL A 386 -6.76 17.34 -17.35
N PHE A 387 -7.42 16.51 -18.15
CA PHE A 387 -8.72 16.86 -18.75
C PHE A 387 -9.77 17.14 -17.67
N PHE A 388 -9.90 16.27 -16.67
CA PHE A 388 -10.87 16.51 -15.59
C PHE A 388 -10.53 17.75 -14.77
N GLN A 389 -9.26 18.00 -14.51
CA GLN A 389 -8.85 19.21 -13.78
C GLN A 389 -9.25 20.49 -14.56
N LYS A 390 -8.97 20.55 -15.87
CA LYS A 390 -9.24 21.71 -16.71
C LYS A 390 -10.72 21.91 -17.01
N GLU A 391 -11.40 20.84 -17.42
CA GLU A 391 -12.74 20.93 -17.99
C GLU A 391 -13.85 20.79 -16.94
N PHE A 392 -13.53 20.29 -15.73
CA PHE A 392 -14.52 20.08 -14.68
C PHE A 392 -14.20 20.83 -13.40
N ILE A 393 -13.03 20.61 -12.81
CA ILE A 393 -12.75 21.13 -11.46
C ILE A 393 -12.51 22.64 -11.49
N GLN A 394 -11.63 23.15 -12.35
CA GLN A 394 -11.36 24.59 -12.44
C GLN A 394 -12.61 25.42 -12.84
N PRO A 395 -13.42 25.04 -13.84
CA PRO A 395 -14.67 25.72 -14.11
C PRO A 395 -15.68 25.66 -12.97
N PHE A 396 -15.81 24.49 -12.32
CA PHE A 396 -16.66 24.34 -11.13
C PHE A 396 -16.25 25.31 -10.01
N GLN A 397 -14.98 25.39 -9.67
CA GLN A 397 -14.46 26.29 -8.64
C GLN A 397 -14.70 27.77 -8.99
N ARG A 398 -14.58 28.13 -10.26
CA ARG A 398 -14.91 29.47 -10.74
C ARG A 398 -16.41 29.79 -10.54
N HIS A 399 -17.28 28.87 -10.98
CA HIS A 399 -18.73 29.04 -10.82
C HIS A 399 -19.15 29.03 -9.35
N LEU A 400 -18.46 28.26 -8.50
CA LEU A 400 -18.72 28.25 -7.06
C LEU A 400 -18.37 29.59 -6.41
N ARG A 401 -17.21 30.18 -6.76
CA ARG A 401 -16.81 31.51 -6.26
C ARG A 401 -17.80 32.59 -6.67
N GLU A 402 -18.40 32.49 -7.88
CA GLU A 402 -19.40 33.45 -8.38
C GLU A 402 -20.76 33.28 -7.69
N SER A 403 -21.20 32.07 -7.41
CA SER A 403 -22.56 31.77 -6.94
C SER A 403 -22.67 31.53 -5.43
N GLY A 404 -21.59 31.09 -4.78
CA GLY A 404 -21.59 30.64 -3.38
C GLY A 404 -22.39 29.36 -3.12
N VAL A 405 -22.97 28.73 -4.16
CA VAL A 405 -23.88 27.60 -4.03
C VAL A 405 -23.43 26.41 -4.90
N LEU A 406 -23.12 25.28 -4.28
CA LEU A 406 -22.65 24.06 -4.93
C LEU A 406 -23.54 23.62 -6.10
N ALA A 407 -24.86 23.53 -5.87
CA ALA A 407 -25.81 23.09 -6.89
C ALA A 407 -25.84 24.03 -8.09
N GLN A 408 -25.75 25.36 -7.87
CA GLN A 408 -25.70 26.34 -8.97
C GLN A 408 -24.38 26.24 -9.75
N ALA A 409 -23.26 26.01 -9.07
CA ALA A 409 -21.95 25.81 -9.72
C ALA A 409 -21.97 24.58 -10.61
N LEU A 410 -22.48 23.46 -10.12
CA LEU A 410 -22.65 22.23 -10.90
C LEU A 410 -23.65 22.42 -12.06
N GLY A 411 -24.76 23.14 -11.83
CA GLY A 411 -25.73 23.45 -12.86
C GLY A 411 -25.13 24.28 -13.99
N ARG A 412 -24.32 25.30 -13.68
CA ARG A 412 -23.60 26.11 -14.69
C ARG A 412 -22.59 25.29 -15.47
N LEU A 413 -21.82 24.43 -14.77
CA LEU A 413 -20.87 23.50 -15.39
C LEU A 413 -21.59 22.58 -16.39
N ALA A 414 -22.71 21.97 -15.98
CA ALA A 414 -23.51 21.09 -16.84
C ALA A 414 -24.11 21.83 -18.02
N MET A 415 -24.64 23.05 -17.82
CA MET A 415 -25.20 23.89 -18.93
C MET A 415 -24.13 24.27 -19.94
N ASN A 416 -22.93 24.65 -19.49
CA ASN A 416 -21.82 24.94 -20.40
C ASN A 416 -21.47 23.72 -21.24
N GLY A 417 -21.47 22.52 -20.62
CA GLY A 417 -21.28 21.27 -21.34
C GLY A 417 -22.37 21.02 -22.40
N ILE A 418 -23.64 21.16 -22.04
CA ILE A 418 -24.76 20.99 -22.97
C ILE A 418 -24.64 21.93 -24.16
N LEU A 419 -24.31 23.21 -23.91
CA LEU A 419 -24.14 24.21 -24.96
C LEU A 419 -22.97 23.92 -25.90
N SER A 420 -21.94 23.24 -25.39
CA SER A 420 -20.76 22.79 -26.15
C SER A 420 -20.94 21.40 -26.79
N GLY A 421 -22.08 20.74 -26.58
CA GLY A 421 -22.29 19.36 -27.04
C GLY A 421 -21.50 18.30 -26.24
N GLU A 422 -21.11 18.65 -25.02
CA GLU A 422 -20.28 17.80 -24.17
C GLU A 422 -21.00 17.41 -22.88
N ASN A 423 -20.61 16.25 -22.32
CA ASN A 423 -21.14 15.83 -21.04
C ASN A 423 -20.23 16.37 -19.91
N ARG A 424 -20.65 17.45 -19.23
CA ARG A 424 -19.98 18.05 -18.08
C ARG A 424 -20.79 17.91 -16.78
N PHE A 425 -21.41 16.75 -16.60
CA PHE A 425 -22.07 16.40 -15.34
C PHE A 425 -21.05 15.96 -14.28
N PRO A 426 -21.42 15.90 -12.99
CA PRO A 426 -20.52 15.44 -11.92
C PRO A 426 -19.98 14.01 -12.10
N MET A 427 -20.56 13.22 -12.97
CA MET A 427 -20.05 11.97 -13.50
C MET A 427 -20.18 11.94 -15.03
N THR A 428 -19.25 11.27 -15.69
CA THR A 428 -19.26 11.11 -17.15
C THR A 428 -19.44 9.65 -17.51
N TRP A 429 -19.97 9.40 -18.70
CA TRP A 429 -20.13 8.05 -19.24
C TRP A 429 -19.98 8.05 -20.75
N SER A 430 -19.57 6.91 -21.28
CA SER A 430 -19.57 6.64 -22.71
C SER A 430 -19.61 5.13 -22.94
N GLU A 431 -19.93 4.71 -24.16
CA GLU A 431 -19.79 3.31 -24.52
C GLU A 431 -18.31 2.95 -24.76
N GLU A 432 -17.98 1.67 -24.56
CA GLU A 432 -16.62 1.16 -24.69
C GLU A 432 -15.96 1.49 -26.05
N PRO A 433 -16.65 1.35 -27.22
CA PRO A 433 -16.03 1.69 -28.52
C PRO A 433 -15.63 3.16 -28.63
N GLU A 434 -16.39 4.07 -28.02
CA GLU A 434 -16.06 5.49 -28.01
C GLU A 434 -14.81 5.77 -27.16
N LYS A 435 -14.68 5.12 -26.00
CA LYS A 435 -13.50 5.24 -25.16
C LYS A 435 -12.26 4.71 -25.88
N ILE A 436 -12.35 3.55 -26.51
CA ILE A 436 -11.27 2.98 -27.31
C ILE A 436 -10.84 3.97 -28.39
N ARG A 437 -11.77 4.56 -29.14
CA ARG A 437 -11.46 5.55 -30.18
C ARG A 437 -10.69 6.74 -29.65
N ARG A 438 -11.08 7.28 -28.47
CA ARG A 438 -10.36 8.39 -27.81
C ARG A 438 -8.95 7.98 -27.41
N ILE A 439 -8.81 6.84 -26.73
CA ILE A 439 -7.50 6.35 -26.27
C ILE A 439 -6.61 5.99 -27.46
N THR A 440 -7.16 5.56 -28.60
CA THR A 440 -6.38 5.27 -29.80
C THR A 440 -5.54 6.47 -30.24
N GLY A 441 -6.11 7.69 -30.16
CA GLY A 441 -5.37 8.92 -30.46
C GLY A 441 -4.20 9.20 -29.51
N TRP A 442 -4.18 8.59 -28.33
CA TRP A 442 -3.09 8.72 -27.34
C TRP A 442 -2.00 7.65 -27.48
N THR A 443 -2.19 6.68 -28.39
CA THR A 443 -1.23 5.62 -28.67
C THR A 443 -0.44 5.84 -29.96
N VAL A 444 -0.36 7.10 -30.41
CA VAL A 444 0.40 7.50 -31.60
C VAL A 444 1.90 7.35 -31.33
N CYS A 445 2.59 6.69 -32.23
CA CYS A 445 4.06 6.51 -32.24
C CYS A 445 4.52 6.22 -33.67
N ASP A 446 5.82 6.12 -33.90
CA ASP A 446 6.41 5.86 -35.22
C ASP A 446 5.86 4.59 -35.87
N GLU A 447 5.64 3.51 -35.07
CA GLU A 447 5.07 2.24 -35.55
C GLU A 447 3.57 2.39 -35.89
N HIS A 448 2.85 3.31 -35.22
CA HIS A 448 1.42 3.54 -35.34
C HIS A 448 1.11 5.02 -35.45
N PRO A 449 1.34 5.68 -36.61
CA PRO A 449 1.14 7.12 -36.77
C PRO A 449 -0.32 7.59 -36.60
N LYS A 450 -1.30 6.68 -36.67
CA LYS A 450 -2.73 6.94 -36.43
C LYS A 450 -3.21 6.37 -35.08
N GLY A 451 -2.29 5.89 -34.24
CA GLY A 451 -2.59 5.15 -33.02
C GLY A 451 -2.97 3.67 -33.27
N CYS A 452 -3.07 2.92 -32.18
CA CYS A 452 -3.30 1.46 -32.19
C CYS A 452 -4.56 1.12 -31.37
N ALA A 453 -5.63 0.68 -32.04
CA ALA A 453 -6.90 0.34 -31.39
C ALA A 453 -6.80 -0.86 -30.44
N SER A 454 -5.95 -1.86 -30.75
CA SER A 454 -5.72 -3.00 -29.84
C SER A 454 -5.02 -2.58 -28.57
N SER A 455 -3.97 -1.75 -28.67
CA SER A 455 -3.32 -1.16 -27.50
C SER A 455 -4.29 -0.27 -26.68
N ALA A 456 -5.12 0.52 -27.34
CA ALA A 456 -6.14 1.35 -26.68
C ALA A 456 -7.15 0.49 -25.91
N LYS A 457 -7.60 -0.63 -26.48
CA LYS A 457 -8.49 -1.58 -25.79
C LYS A 457 -7.80 -2.19 -24.57
N ALA A 458 -6.55 -2.61 -24.71
CA ALA A 458 -5.77 -3.16 -23.61
C ALA A 458 -5.54 -2.15 -22.48
N ILE A 459 -5.22 -0.88 -22.82
CA ILE A 459 -5.10 0.24 -21.86
C ILE A 459 -6.42 0.46 -21.13
N LEU A 460 -7.53 0.53 -21.86
CA LEU A 460 -8.86 0.69 -21.25
C LEU A 460 -9.17 -0.47 -20.30
N THR A 461 -8.89 -1.72 -20.70
CA THR A 461 -9.11 -2.90 -19.85
C THR A 461 -8.27 -2.84 -18.58
N PHE A 462 -7.00 -2.45 -18.67
CA PHE A 462 -6.11 -2.31 -17.53
C PHE A 462 -6.62 -1.30 -16.48
N TRP A 463 -7.17 -0.18 -16.92
CA TRP A 463 -7.68 0.86 -16.04
C TRP A 463 -9.17 0.70 -15.69
N THR A 464 -9.82 -0.38 -16.10
CA THR A 464 -11.26 -0.60 -15.88
C THR A 464 -11.53 -1.55 -14.72
N SER A 465 -12.37 -1.10 -13.78
CA SER A 465 -13.03 -1.91 -12.78
C SER A 465 -14.38 -2.38 -13.30
N ASP A 466 -14.54 -3.67 -13.60
CA ASP A 466 -15.84 -4.25 -13.94
C ASP A 466 -16.63 -4.50 -12.66
N PHE A 467 -17.63 -3.66 -12.39
CA PHE A 467 -18.38 -3.70 -11.14
C PHE A 467 -19.28 -4.93 -11.01
N LYS A 468 -19.68 -5.55 -12.12
CA LYS A 468 -20.41 -6.82 -12.06
C LYS A 468 -19.49 -7.93 -11.58
N ALA A 469 -18.31 -8.06 -12.17
CA ALA A 469 -17.31 -9.05 -11.75
C ALA A 469 -16.86 -8.81 -10.31
N LEU A 470 -16.61 -7.56 -9.93
CA LEU A 470 -16.25 -7.19 -8.56
C LEU A 470 -17.36 -7.53 -7.55
N SER A 471 -18.63 -7.26 -7.88
CA SER A 471 -19.77 -7.64 -7.03
C SER A 471 -19.85 -9.15 -6.79
N GLN A 472 -19.64 -9.95 -7.84
CA GLN A 472 -19.61 -11.41 -7.74
C GLN A 472 -18.45 -11.89 -6.86
N GLN A 473 -17.25 -11.32 -7.05
CA GLN A 473 -16.09 -11.63 -6.22
C GLN A 473 -16.31 -11.29 -4.75
N LEU A 474 -16.88 -10.12 -4.44
CA LEU A 474 -17.17 -9.68 -3.07
C LEU A 474 -18.19 -10.55 -2.34
N LYS A 475 -19.11 -11.21 -3.08
CA LYS A 475 -20.08 -12.16 -2.53
C LYS A 475 -19.49 -13.53 -2.26
N LEU A 476 -18.53 -13.96 -3.08
CA LEU A 476 -17.92 -15.29 -2.98
C LEU A 476 -16.75 -15.35 -1.99
N GLN A 477 -16.03 -14.25 -1.82
CA GLN A 477 -14.78 -14.21 -1.07
C GLN A 477 -14.83 -13.09 -0.01
N ALA A 478 -15.44 -13.37 1.13
CA ALA A 478 -15.36 -12.47 2.27
C ALA A 478 -13.90 -12.38 2.75
N GLY A 479 -13.30 -11.18 2.66
CA GLY A 479 -11.96 -10.89 3.18
C GLY A 479 -10.83 -10.74 2.15
N MET A 480 -11.06 -10.88 0.84
CA MET A 480 -10.06 -10.48 -0.15
C MET A 480 -9.96 -8.95 -0.27
N PRO A 481 -8.74 -8.40 -0.39
CA PRO A 481 -8.56 -6.97 -0.62
C PRO A 481 -9.17 -6.60 -1.98
N ALA A 482 -10.22 -5.78 -1.94
CA ALA A 482 -10.83 -5.23 -3.14
C ALA A 482 -9.97 -4.09 -3.71
N PRO A 483 -9.98 -3.87 -5.04
CA PRO A 483 -9.31 -2.71 -5.63
C PRO A 483 -9.87 -1.43 -5.05
N ARG A 484 -9.00 -0.46 -4.83
CA ARG A 484 -9.41 0.89 -4.42
C ARG A 484 -9.96 1.61 -5.65
N LEU A 485 -10.94 2.50 -5.47
CA LEU A 485 -11.58 3.20 -6.59
C LEU A 485 -10.56 3.89 -7.51
N TYR A 486 -9.57 4.55 -6.95
CA TYR A 486 -8.57 5.28 -7.73
C TYR A 486 -7.55 4.39 -8.46
N GLU A 487 -7.48 3.09 -8.15
CA GLU A 487 -6.56 2.17 -8.85
C GLU A 487 -7.04 1.83 -10.25
N GLN A 488 -8.36 1.84 -10.47
CA GLN A 488 -8.99 1.58 -11.76
C GLN A 488 -10.12 2.59 -12.00
N PRO A 489 -9.81 3.79 -12.53
CA PRO A 489 -10.73 4.94 -12.57
C PRO A 489 -11.81 4.88 -13.65
N PHE A 490 -11.84 3.82 -14.44
CA PHE A 490 -12.94 3.53 -15.36
C PHE A 490 -13.84 2.46 -14.75
N TYR A 491 -15.13 2.75 -14.54
CA TYR A 491 -16.07 1.87 -13.87
C TYR A 491 -17.08 1.33 -14.85
N LYS A 492 -17.02 0.03 -15.15
CA LYS A 492 -17.92 -0.60 -16.09
C LYS A 492 -19.21 -1.04 -15.43
N ILE A 493 -20.35 -0.56 -15.95
CA ILE A 493 -21.70 -0.99 -15.60
C ILE A 493 -22.44 -1.31 -16.88
N GLY A 494 -22.71 -2.58 -17.16
CA GLY A 494 -23.27 -3.05 -18.41
C GLY A 494 -22.38 -2.69 -19.61
N ARG A 495 -22.91 -2.00 -20.61
CA ARG A 495 -22.16 -1.55 -21.79
C ARG A 495 -21.44 -0.20 -21.61
N TYR A 496 -21.71 0.51 -20.51
CA TYR A 496 -21.19 1.85 -20.27
C TYR A 496 -19.96 1.83 -19.38
N SER A 497 -19.02 2.69 -19.71
CA SER A 497 -17.85 3.03 -18.89
C SER A 497 -18.08 4.40 -18.27
N PHE A 498 -18.14 4.43 -16.93
CA PHE A 498 -18.29 5.65 -16.15
C PHE A 498 -16.93 6.14 -15.66
N GLN A 499 -16.80 7.46 -15.53
CA GLN A 499 -15.67 8.09 -14.86
C GLN A 499 -16.20 9.21 -13.96
N PHE A 500 -15.54 9.37 -12.84
CA PHE A 500 -15.82 10.45 -11.90
C PHE A 500 -14.74 11.52 -12.02
N PRO A 501 -15.06 12.74 -12.48
CA PRO A 501 -14.09 13.83 -12.58
C PRO A 501 -13.37 14.11 -11.25
N TRP A 502 -14.07 13.99 -10.13
CA TRP A 502 -13.52 14.16 -8.81
C TRP A 502 -12.52 13.05 -8.42
N VAL A 503 -12.62 11.85 -9.00
CA VAL A 503 -11.59 10.79 -8.90
C VAL A 503 -10.40 11.14 -9.78
N GLY A 504 -10.65 11.32 -11.07
CA GLY A 504 -9.58 11.49 -12.05
C GLY A 504 -8.70 12.71 -11.80
N ALA A 505 -9.28 13.81 -11.28
CA ALA A 505 -8.54 15.03 -11.00
C ALA A 505 -7.56 14.92 -9.80
N GLN A 506 -7.82 14.01 -8.84
CA GLN A 506 -7.02 13.84 -7.62
C GLN A 506 -6.15 12.58 -7.62
N GLN A 507 -6.27 11.75 -8.65
CA GLN A 507 -5.65 10.44 -8.68
C GLN A 507 -4.12 10.52 -8.71
N ASN A 508 -3.45 9.71 -7.89
CA ASN A 508 -2.03 9.41 -8.04
C ASN A 508 -1.86 8.24 -9.03
N ASN A 509 -1.62 8.58 -10.29
CA ASN A 509 -1.54 7.61 -11.37
C ASN A 509 -0.40 6.61 -11.22
N LEU A 510 0.73 7.02 -10.62
CA LEU A 510 1.84 6.11 -10.36
C LEU A 510 1.48 5.05 -9.33
N THR A 511 0.94 5.46 -8.17
CA THR A 511 0.49 4.53 -7.13
C THR A 511 -0.58 3.58 -7.67
N ALA A 512 -1.52 4.11 -8.45
CA ALA A 512 -2.56 3.31 -9.10
C ALA A 512 -1.96 2.29 -10.08
N ALA A 513 -0.97 2.68 -10.88
CA ALA A 513 -0.29 1.79 -11.82
C ALA A 513 0.47 0.68 -11.09
N ILE A 514 1.26 0.99 -10.06
CA ILE A 514 2.01 0.01 -9.26
C ILE A 514 1.04 -1.01 -8.65
N ASN A 515 0.03 -0.54 -7.95
CA ASN A 515 -0.92 -1.42 -7.27
C ASN A 515 -1.72 -2.28 -8.25
N ASN A 516 -2.10 -1.72 -9.40
CA ASN A 516 -2.85 -2.46 -10.42
C ASN A 516 -1.99 -3.50 -11.13
N LEU A 517 -0.73 -3.19 -11.47
CA LEU A 517 0.23 -4.15 -12.04
C LEU A 517 0.43 -5.34 -11.09
N ARG A 518 0.60 -5.09 -9.79
CA ARG A 518 0.76 -6.16 -8.80
C ARG A 518 -0.51 -6.98 -8.59
N ARG A 519 -1.67 -6.37 -8.70
CA ARG A 519 -2.95 -7.08 -8.61
C ARG A 519 -3.19 -8.01 -9.79
N VAL A 520 -2.85 -7.55 -10.99
CA VAL A 520 -2.91 -8.35 -12.23
C VAL A 520 -1.96 -9.54 -12.15
N ASN A 521 -0.78 -9.35 -11.53
CA ASN A 521 0.28 -10.34 -11.39
C ASN A 521 0.28 -11.03 -10.01
N ALA A 522 -0.89 -11.23 -9.40
CA ALA A 522 -1.00 -11.76 -8.03
C ALA A 522 -0.62 -13.25 -7.88
N ARG A 523 -0.27 -13.96 -8.95
CA ARG A 523 0.22 -15.33 -8.88
C ARG A 523 1.65 -15.37 -8.33
N ARG A 524 1.97 -16.41 -7.57
CA ARG A 524 3.29 -16.57 -6.93
C ARG A 524 4.46 -16.48 -7.94
N ALA A 525 4.30 -17.06 -9.11
CA ALA A 525 5.30 -17.02 -10.18
C ALA A 525 5.54 -15.57 -10.68
N ASP A 526 4.47 -14.79 -10.84
CA ASP A 526 4.56 -13.40 -11.31
C ASP A 526 5.23 -12.50 -10.25
N MET A 527 4.98 -12.74 -8.96
CA MET A 527 5.65 -12.04 -7.87
C MET A 527 7.15 -12.37 -7.79
N GLN A 528 7.55 -13.61 -8.08
CA GLN A 528 8.97 -13.95 -8.16
C GLN A 528 9.65 -13.25 -9.33
N THR A 529 9.01 -13.23 -10.50
CA THR A 529 9.51 -12.51 -11.68
C THR A 529 9.63 -11.01 -11.42
N GLU A 530 8.68 -10.40 -10.69
CA GLU A 530 8.75 -8.99 -10.29
C GLU A 530 9.95 -8.73 -9.38
N THR A 531 10.12 -9.53 -8.33
CA THR A 531 11.25 -9.37 -7.40
C THR A 531 12.57 -9.51 -8.14
N GLN A 532 12.71 -10.50 -9.01
CA GLN A 532 13.90 -10.70 -9.83
C GLN A 532 14.20 -9.49 -10.74
N ARG A 533 13.18 -8.85 -11.32
CA ARG A 533 13.39 -7.62 -12.10
C ARG A 533 13.95 -6.48 -11.26
N VAL A 534 13.43 -6.30 -10.02
CA VAL A 534 13.93 -5.29 -9.08
C VAL A 534 15.39 -5.58 -8.71
N GLU A 535 15.73 -6.85 -8.47
CA GLU A 535 17.09 -7.30 -8.16
C GLU A 535 18.05 -6.99 -9.32
N LEU A 536 17.66 -7.33 -10.56
CA LEU A 536 18.46 -7.05 -11.76
C LEU A 536 18.65 -5.56 -11.99
N ALA A 537 17.61 -4.74 -11.82
CA ALA A 537 17.71 -3.28 -11.95
C ALA A 537 18.65 -2.68 -10.89
N LEU A 538 18.58 -3.18 -9.64
CA LEU A 538 19.50 -2.76 -8.59
C LEU A 538 20.94 -3.20 -8.87
N ALA A 539 21.13 -4.44 -9.33
CA ALA A 539 22.43 -4.96 -9.70
C ALA A 539 23.11 -4.11 -10.78
N GLU A 540 22.34 -3.67 -11.78
CA GLU A 540 22.85 -2.79 -12.84
C GLU A 540 23.27 -1.42 -12.29
N SER A 541 22.46 -0.80 -11.43
CA SER A 541 22.82 0.48 -10.78
C SER A 541 24.13 0.36 -9.95
N LEU A 542 24.34 -0.78 -9.28
CA LEU A 542 25.57 -1.04 -8.52
C LEU A 542 26.77 -1.30 -9.45
N ARG A 543 26.60 -2.07 -10.54
CA ARG A 543 27.68 -2.30 -11.54
C ARG A 543 28.15 -1.02 -12.18
N GLN A 544 27.25 -0.07 -12.46
CA GLN A 544 27.61 1.25 -12.99
C GLN A 544 28.50 2.06 -12.02
N ARG A 545 28.50 1.73 -10.73
CA ARG A 545 29.41 2.29 -9.72
C ARG A 545 30.67 1.45 -9.48
N GLY A 546 30.88 0.41 -10.28
CA GLY A 546 32.08 -0.43 -10.23
C GLY A 546 31.98 -1.65 -9.33
N PHE A 547 30.83 -1.94 -8.73
CA PHE A 547 30.67 -3.19 -7.97
C PHE A 547 30.68 -4.41 -8.90
N ALA A 548 31.39 -5.44 -8.48
CA ALA A 548 31.15 -6.79 -8.97
C ALA A 548 29.89 -7.30 -8.26
N VAL A 549 28.90 -7.81 -9.01
CA VAL A 549 27.58 -8.20 -8.46
C VAL A 549 27.20 -9.58 -8.96
N GLU A 550 26.98 -10.47 -8.01
CA GLU A 550 26.35 -11.78 -8.20
C GLU A 550 24.88 -11.73 -7.80
N VAL A 551 23.99 -12.20 -8.66
CA VAL A 551 22.53 -12.16 -8.47
C VAL A 551 22.00 -13.59 -8.34
N GLY A 552 21.15 -13.86 -7.34
CA GLY A 552 20.47 -15.14 -7.20
C GLY A 552 21.40 -16.29 -6.81
N TYR A 553 22.45 -16.02 -6.04
CA TYR A 553 23.40 -17.07 -5.62
C TYR A 553 22.76 -18.04 -4.66
N ARG A 554 22.99 -19.34 -4.88
CA ARG A 554 22.53 -20.42 -3.99
C ARG A 554 23.71 -21.07 -3.30
N PRO A 555 23.92 -20.80 -2.00
CA PRO A 555 24.90 -21.52 -1.20
C PRO A 555 24.60 -23.01 -1.17
N ALA A 556 25.63 -23.82 -0.96
CA ALA A 556 25.46 -25.27 -0.79
C ALA A 556 24.52 -25.54 0.40
N VAL A 557 23.58 -26.45 0.20
CA VAL A 557 22.69 -26.93 1.27
C VAL A 557 23.50 -27.80 2.20
N THR A 558 23.45 -27.53 3.49
CA THR A 558 24.05 -28.40 4.54
C THR A 558 22.96 -29.28 5.15
N ASP A 559 23.35 -30.36 5.84
CA ASP A 559 22.41 -31.22 6.56
C ASP A 559 21.62 -30.47 7.65
N GLU A 560 22.16 -29.35 8.13
CA GLU A 560 21.60 -28.55 9.21
C GLU A 560 20.76 -27.36 8.71
N ASP A 561 21.08 -26.75 7.57
CA ASP A 561 20.40 -25.58 7.06
C ASP A 561 20.40 -25.44 5.53
N ASP A 562 19.27 -24.96 5.01
CA ASP A 562 19.09 -24.42 3.66
C ASP A 562 18.88 -22.91 3.77
N ALA A 563 19.93 -22.12 3.57
CA ALA A 563 19.85 -20.66 3.65
C ALA A 563 18.98 -20.05 2.53
N GLY A 564 18.71 -20.84 1.49
CA GLY A 564 17.96 -20.38 0.30
C GLY A 564 18.81 -19.53 -0.63
N GLU A 565 18.15 -18.93 -1.61
CA GLU A 565 18.76 -18.06 -2.60
C GLU A 565 19.11 -16.69 -1.99
N VAL A 566 20.30 -16.18 -2.29
CA VAL A 566 20.79 -14.86 -1.90
C VAL A 566 20.52 -13.90 -3.04
N ASP A 567 19.77 -12.83 -2.77
CA ASP A 567 19.28 -11.94 -3.82
C ASP A 567 20.47 -11.24 -4.52
N LEU A 568 21.33 -10.51 -3.76
CA LEU A 568 22.56 -9.92 -4.31
C LEU A 568 23.75 -10.06 -3.36
N ILE A 569 24.91 -10.40 -3.92
CA ILE A 569 26.21 -10.29 -3.28
C ILE A 569 27.04 -9.32 -4.10
N CYS A 570 27.54 -8.24 -3.48
CA CYS A 570 28.29 -7.21 -4.17
C CYS A 570 29.66 -7.03 -3.51
N HIS A 571 30.68 -6.75 -4.32
CA HIS A 571 32.03 -6.47 -3.84
C HIS A 571 32.61 -5.25 -4.55
N LEU A 572 33.23 -4.36 -3.79
CA LEU A 572 34.06 -3.26 -4.28
C LEU A 572 35.09 -2.85 -3.21
N ASP A 573 36.35 -2.67 -3.59
CA ASP A 573 37.45 -2.18 -2.75
C ASP A 573 37.53 -2.87 -1.37
N GLY A 574 37.34 -4.20 -1.33
CA GLY A 574 37.40 -5.00 -0.12
C GLY A 574 36.16 -4.99 0.75
N VAL A 575 35.12 -4.26 0.39
CA VAL A 575 33.81 -4.28 1.08
C VAL A 575 32.87 -5.26 0.38
N LEU A 576 32.31 -6.18 1.17
CA LEU A 576 31.25 -7.10 0.76
C LEU A 576 29.90 -6.56 1.20
N LEU A 577 28.96 -6.49 0.29
CA LEU A 577 27.59 -6.03 0.58
C LEU A 577 26.59 -7.11 0.21
N LEU A 578 25.81 -7.55 1.19
CA LEU A 578 24.75 -8.54 1.03
C LEU A 578 23.40 -7.83 1.08
N LEU A 579 22.60 -7.98 0.04
CA LEU A 579 21.30 -7.32 -0.06
C LEU A 579 20.18 -8.35 -0.17
N GLU A 580 19.17 -8.17 0.67
CA GLU A 580 17.89 -8.87 0.61
C GLU A 580 16.83 -7.91 0.07
N VAL A 581 16.30 -8.17 -1.11
CA VAL A 581 15.37 -7.27 -1.81
C VAL A 581 13.92 -7.64 -1.51
N LYS A 582 13.12 -6.63 -1.19
CA LYS A 582 11.67 -6.79 -0.98
C LYS A 582 10.91 -5.80 -1.85
N SER A 583 9.97 -6.33 -2.62
CA SER A 583 9.03 -5.53 -3.40
C SER A 583 7.64 -5.62 -2.79
N GLY A 584 6.93 -4.51 -2.73
CA GLY A 584 5.63 -4.44 -2.07
C GLY A 584 4.68 -3.42 -2.69
N TYR A 585 3.38 -3.49 -2.30
CA TYR A 585 2.41 -2.43 -2.55
C TYR A 585 2.80 -1.15 -1.80
N ILE A 586 2.37 0.00 -2.34
CA ILE A 586 2.44 1.26 -1.60
C ILE A 586 1.39 1.22 -0.49
N ARG A 587 1.83 1.44 0.73
CA ARG A 587 1.01 1.34 1.95
C ARG A 587 0.47 2.71 2.33
N SER A 588 -0.77 2.73 2.77
CA SER A 588 -1.45 3.98 3.13
C SER A 588 -1.92 4.02 4.59
N THR A 589 -1.72 2.95 5.35
CA THR A 589 -2.12 2.86 6.75
C THR A 589 -0.99 2.39 7.64
N LYS A 590 -1.00 2.82 8.91
CA LYS A 590 -0.04 2.34 9.92
C LYS A 590 -0.12 0.83 10.13
N HIS A 591 -1.32 0.25 10.04
CA HIS A 591 -1.52 -1.19 10.12
C HIS A 591 -0.83 -1.94 8.96
N GLU A 592 -0.98 -1.45 7.71
CA GLU A 592 -0.27 -2.03 6.56
C GLU A 592 1.25 -1.97 6.73
N VAL A 593 1.78 -0.85 7.25
CA VAL A 593 3.22 -0.70 7.55
C VAL A 593 3.65 -1.65 8.66
N TRP A 594 2.86 -1.80 9.71
CA TRP A 594 3.13 -2.75 10.79
C TRP A 594 3.15 -4.21 10.28
N LEU A 595 2.17 -4.59 9.45
CA LEU A 595 2.13 -5.92 8.82
C LEU A 595 3.37 -6.18 7.95
N HIS A 596 3.80 -5.18 7.20
CA HIS A 596 5.00 -5.29 6.39
C HIS A 596 6.25 -5.49 7.24
N ARG A 597 6.41 -4.67 8.28
CA ARG A 597 7.52 -4.77 9.22
C ARG A 597 7.57 -6.15 9.90
N THR A 598 6.44 -6.60 10.45
CA THR A 598 6.36 -7.81 11.27
C THR A 598 6.29 -9.11 10.48
N ASN A 599 5.84 -9.09 9.24
CA ASN A 599 5.79 -10.28 8.38
C ASN A 599 6.93 -10.29 7.35
N THR A 600 7.03 -9.25 6.51
CA THR A 600 7.94 -9.26 5.35
C THR A 600 9.37 -8.94 5.76
N LEU A 601 9.58 -7.79 6.43
CA LEU A 601 10.94 -7.34 6.76
C LEU A 601 11.57 -8.15 7.90
N ARG A 602 10.80 -8.55 8.91
CA ARG A 602 11.26 -9.47 9.94
C ARG A 602 11.73 -10.80 9.32
N LYS A 603 10.95 -11.35 8.40
CA LYS A 603 11.36 -12.57 7.67
C LYS A 603 12.62 -12.32 6.84
N ALA A 604 12.72 -11.17 6.18
CA ALA A 604 13.90 -10.78 5.43
C ALA A 604 15.14 -10.70 6.33
N ALA A 605 15.01 -10.08 7.51
CA ALA A 605 16.09 -10.01 8.49
C ALA A 605 16.56 -11.39 8.96
N TRP A 606 15.63 -12.30 9.29
CA TRP A 606 15.95 -13.67 9.66
C TRP A 606 16.63 -14.44 8.51
N GLN A 607 16.14 -14.30 7.28
CA GLN A 607 16.77 -14.89 6.11
C GLN A 607 18.18 -14.34 5.91
N LEU A 608 18.36 -13.03 6.04
CA LEU A 608 19.64 -12.34 5.83
C LEU A 608 20.70 -12.78 6.83
N ARG A 609 20.33 -13.02 8.12
CA ARG A 609 21.25 -13.56 9.15
C ARG A 609 21.81 -14.91 8.72
N ARG A 610 20.97 -15.85 8.28
CA ARG A 610 21.36 -17.17 7.80
C ARG A 610 22.16 -17.10 6.50
N LYS A 611 21.76 -16.22 5.59
CA LYS A 611 22.49 -15.98 4.32
C LYS A 611 23.89 -15.42 4.57
N GLN A 612 24.09 -14.57 5.59
CA GLN A 612 25.41 -14.06 5.95
C GLN A 612 26.37 -15.20 6.28
N GLU A 613 25.98 -16.12 7.13
CA GLU A 613 26.81 -17.28 7.53
C GLU A 613 27.11 -18.19 6.34
N ALA A 614 26.09 -18.47 5.52
CA ALA A 614 26.25 -19.30 4.32
C ALA A 614 27.15 -18.66 3.27
N VAL A 615 27.04 -17.34 3.05
CA VAL A 615 27.89 -16.59 2.10
C VAL A 615 29.33 -16.53 2.60
N LEU A 616 29.57 -16.31 3.90
CA LEU A 616 30.91 -16.32 4.47
C LEU A 616 31.58 -17.70 4.28
N SER A 617 30.84 -18.77 4.52
CA SER A 617 31.32 -20.13 4.30
C SER A 617 31.59 -20.40 2.81
N ALA A 618 30.68 -19.95 1.92
CA ALA A 618 30.86 -20.10 0.49
C ALA A 618 32.08 -19.32 -0.03
N LEU A 619 32.32 -18.10 0.45
CA LEU A 619 33.50 -17.30 0.09
C LEU A 619 34.81 -17.94 0.57
N MET A 620 34.78 -18.78 1.59
CA MET A 620 35.96 -19.55 2.01
C MET A 620 36.21 -20.78 1.13
N ALA A 621 35.15 -21.44 0.67
CA ALA A 621 35.19 -22.72 -0.03
C ALA A 621 35.13 -22.61 -1.57
N ASP A 622 34.35 -21.67 -2.10
CA ASP A 622 34.05 -21.50 -3.52
C ASP A 622 35.00 -20.49 -4.19
N GLN A 623 36.01 -21.01 -4.88
CA GLN A 623 36.98 -20.22 -5.61
C GLN A 623 36.39 -19.51 -6.82
N GLU A 624 35.36 -20.10 -7.42
CA GLU A 624 34.68 -19.54 -8.59
C GLU A 624 33.82 -18.32 -8.19
N LEU A 625 33.09 -18.39 -7.08
CA LEU A 625 32.37 -17.25 -6.52
C LEU A 625 33.33 -16.09 -6.20
N ARG A 626 34.46 -16.38 -5.57
CA ARG A 626 35.50 -15.36 -5.32
C ARG A 626 36.01 -14.71 -6.58
N ALA A 627 36.26 -15.50 -7.62
CA ALA A 627 36.73 -15.00 -8.92
C ALA A 627 35.68 -14.09 -9.59
N ARG A 628 34.41 -14.47 -9.58
CA ARG A 628 33.30 -13.66 -10.12
C ARG A 628 33.13 -12.32 -9.38
N LEU A 629 33.32 -12.35 -8.08
CA LEU A 629 33.25 -11.13 -7.24
C LEU A 629 34.56 -10.34 -7.22
N GLY A 630 35.67 -10.87 -7.76
CA GLY A 630 36.99 -10.27 -7.67
C GLY A 630 37.48 -10.16 -6.22
N TYR A 631 37.03 -11.04 -5.30
CA TYR A 631 37.35 -10.98 -3.88
C TYR A 631 38.58 -11.80 -3.55
N ASN A 632 39.64 -11.12 -3.11
CA ASN A 632 40.92 -11.73 -2.75
C ASN A 632 41.22 -11.66 -1.24
N GLY A 633 40.30 -11.18 -0.42
CA GLY A 633 40.46 -11.05 1.02
C GLY A 633 40.52 -12.37 1.77
N HIS A 634 41.25 -12.40 2.91
CA HIS A 634 41.38 -13.58 3.74
C HIS A 634 40.32 -13.69 4.86
N GLU A 635 39.72 -12.56 5.27
CA GLU A 635 38.70 -12.48 6.33
C GLU A 635 37.42 -11.78 5.82
N PRO A 636 36.52 -12.51 5.15
CA PRO A 636 35.32 -11.87 4.57
C PRO A 636 34.38 -11.28 5.64
N GLY A 637 34.38 -11.80 6.86
CA GLY A 637 33.46 -11.37 7.92
C GLY A 637 33.62 -9.91 8.34
N ALA A 638 34.85 -9.40 8.40
CA ALA A 638 35.13 -8.00 8.78
C ALA A 638 34.66 -6.98 7.72
N ALA A 639 34.62 -7.40 6.46
CA ALA A 639 34.25 -6.58 5.30
C ALA A 639 32.77 -6.62 4.96
N LEU A 640 31.98 -7.53 5.56
CA LEU A 640 30.59 -7.78 5.20
C LEU A 640 29.66 -6.73 5.83
N ARG A 641 28.82 -6.13 4.98
CA ARG A 641 27.65 -5.34 5.35
C ARG A 641 26.40 -5.99 4.78
N ALA A 642 25.29 -5.92 5.50
CA ALA A 642 24.05 -6.52 5.07
C ALA A 642 22.87 -5.58 5.28
N TRP A 643 22.07 -5.37 4.23
CA TRP A 643 20.90 -4.48 4.26
C TRP A 643 19.67 -5.15 3.66
N ILE A 644 18.50 -4.74 4.15
CA ILE A 644 17.22 -5.06 3.53
C ILE A 644 16.88 -3.90 2.59
N VAL A 645 16.77 -4.16 1.30
CA VAL A 645 16.35 -3.16 0.31
C VAL A 645 14.87 -3.31 0.05
N ASP A 646 14.09 -2.27 0.36
CA ASP A 646 12.64 -2.27 0.16
C ASP A 646 12.27 -1.26 -0.95
N THR A 647 11.33 -1.61 -1.82
CA THR A 647 10.82 -0.67 -2.83
C THR A 647 9.98 0.46 -2.24
N SER A 648 9.62 0.38 -0.97
CA SER A 648 8.87 1.42 -0.25
C SER A 648 9.76 2.32 0.61
N ILE A 649 9.27 3.51 0.94
CA ILE A 649 10.00 4.52 1.72
C ILE A 649 9.63 4.51 3.21
N GLU A 650 8.54 3.84 3.60
CA GLU A 650 7.93 4.00 4.92
C GLU A 650 8.84 3.60 6.08
N LEU A 651 9.73 2.62 5.85
CA LEU A 651 10.66 2.12 6.88
C LEU A 651 12.14 2.44 6.57
N ASP A 652 12.39 3.30 5.57
CA ASP A 652 13.74 3.71 5.20
C ASP A 652 14.49 4.36 6.37
N GLY A 653 15.72 3.89 6.59
CA GLY A 653 16.59 4.33 7.67
C GLY A 653 16.35 3.62 9.02
N GLN A 654 15.32 2.79 9.13
CA GLN A 654 15.06 2.00 10.34
C GLN A 654 15.85 0.69 10.33
N SER A 655 15.89 0.02 11.49
CA SER A 655 16.48 -1.30 11.63
C SER A 655 15.40 -2.33 11.98
N VAL A 656 15.54 -3.53 11.45
CA VAL A 656 14.73 -4.71 11.78
C VAL A 656 15.68 -5.85 12.11
N ASP A 657 15.61 -6.40 13.32
CA ASP A 657 16.49 -7.46 13.85
C ASP A 657 17.99 -7.15 13.62
N GLY A 658 18.38 -5.87 13.77
CA GLY A 658 19.77 -5.41 13.58
C GLY A 658 20.15 -5.10 12.14
N PHE A 659 19.32 -5.40 11.14
CA PHE A 659 19.59 -5.08 9.75
C PHE A 659 18.92 -3.76 9.36
N ARG A 660 19.70 -2.91 8.67
CA ARG A 660 19.18 -1.64 8.16
C ARG A 660 18.22 -1.87 7.00
N VAL A 661 17.10 -1.18 7.02
CA VAL A 661 16.17 -1.07 5.90
C VAL A 661 16.52 0.16 5.08
N VAL A 662 16.72 -0.02 3.77
CA VAL A 662 17.07 1.04 2.84
C VAL A 662 16.07 1.05 1.70
N SER A 663 15.50 2.22 1.41
CA SER A 663 14.61 2.36 0.25
C SER A 663 15.39 2.18 -1.06
N ARG A 664 14.81 1.43 -2.00
CA ARG A 664 15.38 1.27 -3.35
C ARG A 664 15.49 2.62 -4.07
N GLU A 665 14.55 3.54 -3.82
CA GLU A 665 14.61 4.91 -4.39
C GLU A 665 15.72 5.74 -3.76
N ALA A 666 15.90 5.67 -2.44
CA ALA A 666 17.01 6.33 -1.76
C ALA A 666 18.36 5.84 -2.31
N LEU A 667 18.52 4.52 -2.51
CA LEU A 667 19.71 3.97 -3.13
C LEU A 667 19.92 4.48 -4.55
N GLU A 668 18.87 4.65 -5.35
CA GLU A 668 18.98 5.20 -6.71
C GLU A 668 19.56 6.61 -6.70
N VAL A 669 19.03 7.48 -5.83
CA VAL A 669 19.53 8.87 -5.68
C VAL A 669 21.00 8.87 -5.25
N ILE A 670 21.35 8.04 -4.25
CA ILE A 670 22.72 7.94 -3.74
C ILE A 670 23.67 7.40 -4.81
N LEU A 671 23.30 6.30 -5.48
CA LEU A 671 24.14 5.68 -6.50
C LEU A 671 24.37 6.59 -7.71
N ARG A 672 23.43 7.48 -8.03
CA ARG A 672 23.58 8.47 -9.11
C ARG A 672 24.29 9.75 -8.67
N ASP A 673 24.42 9.98 -7.37
CA ASP A 673 24.94 11.24 -6.81
C ASP A 673 24.11 12.46 -7.27
N GLU A 674 22.78 12.30 -7.23
CA GLU A 674 21.81 13.27 -7.73
C GLU A 674 20.99 13.92 -6.60
N ARG A 675 21.59 14.11 -5.40
CA ARG A 675 20.90 14.66 -4.22
C ARG A 675 20.28 16.03 -4.48
N GLN A 676 20.90 16.87 -5.31
CA GLN A 676 20.37 18.18 -5.70
C GLN A 676 18.97 18.10 -6.32
N LEU A 677 18.65 17.02 -7.05
CA LEU A 677 17.35 16.83 -7.68
C LEU A 677 16.20 16.54 -6.71
N LEU A 678 16.48 16.35 -5.42
CA LEU A 678 15.46 16.26 -4.38
C LEU A 678 14.75 17.60 -4.09
N ARG A 679 15.33 18.72 -4.51
CA ARG A 679 14.76 20.06 -4.32
C ARG A 679 13.72 20.38 -5.39
N PRO A 680 12.76 21.28 -5.11
CA PRO A 680 11.86 21.83 -6.13
C PRO A 680 12.64 22.44 -7.30
N ILE A 681 12.08 22.38 -8.50
CA ILE A 681 12.76 22.80 -9.74
C ILE A 681 13.17 24.28 -9.74
N ASP A 682 12.39 25.12 -9.08
CA ASP A 682 12.66 26.57 -8.91
C ASP A 682 13.77 26.88 -7.90
N GLN A 683 14.20 25.87 -7.14
CA GLN A 683 15.30 25.96 -6.17
C GLN A 683 16.55 25.21 -6.63
N LEU A 684 16.54 24.70 -7.86
CA LEU A 684 17.74 24.10 -8.46
C LEU A 684 18.70 25.19 -8.88
N ASP A 685 19.86 25.26 -8.21
CA ASP A 685 20.95 26.14 -8.58
C ASP A 685 21.95 25.34 -9.45
N GLU A 686 22.18 25.79 -10.68
CA GLU A 686 23.11 25.16 -11.62
C GLU A 686 24.54 25.10 -11.08
N GLU A 687 24.90 26.00 -10.16
CA GLU A 687 26.25 26.09 -9.59
C GLU A 687 26.44 25.22 -8.32
N SER A 688 25.38 24.91 -7.60
CA SER A 688 25.45 24.10 -6.37
C SER A 688 25.33 22.62 -6.63
N ARG A 689 26.42 21.94 -6.93
CA ARG A 689 26.49 20.48 -6.90
C ARG A 689 26.51 20.01 -5.44
N ASP A 690 25.34 19.68 -4.90
CA ASP A 690 25.19 19.03 -3.60
C ASP A 690 25.56 17.54 -3.73
N SER A 691 26.85 17.27 -3.95
CA SER A 691 27.38 15.92 -4.16
C SER A 691 27.56 15.20 -2.84
N LEU A 692 27.09 13.97 -2.76
CA LEU A 692 27.36 13.06 -1.65
C LEU A 692 28.81 12.53 -1.67
N PHE A 693 29.47 12.65 -2.84
CA PHE A 693 30.82 12.14 -3.09
C PHE A 693 31.75 13.22 -3.64
N PRO A 694 32.03 14.29 -2.91
CA PRO A 694 32.83 15.44 -3.41
C PRO A 694 34.27 15.06 -3.84
N GLY A 695 34.78 13.92 -3.39
CA GLY A 695 36.08 13.36 -3.80
C GLY A 695 35.98 12.19 -4.77
N GLY A 696 34.85 12.01 -5.46
CA GLY A 696 34.55 10.84 -6.27
C GLY A 696 33.95 9.69 -5.46
N PHE A 697 33.34 8.73 -6.16
CA PHE A 697 32.72 7.61 -5.52
C PHE A 697 33.75 6.69 -4.83
N LYS A 698 33.56 6.44 -3.54
CA LYS A 698 34.34 5.48 -2.74
C LYS A 698 33.36 4.63 -1.93
N VAL A 699 33.56 3.32 -1.91
CA VAL A 699 32.65 2.38 -1.23
C VAL A 699 32.49 2.69 0.26
N GLY A 700 33.55 3.02 0.98
CA GLY A 700 33.46 3.38 2.40
C GLY A 700 32.60 4.64 2.64
N ARG A 701 32.69 5.63 1.75
CA ARG A 701 31.83 6.82 1.79
C ARG A 701 30.38 6.47 1.45
N PHE A 702 30.16 5.62 0.46
CA PHE A 702 28.83 5.13 0.12
C PHE A 702 28.14 4.44 1.31
N ILE A 703 28.84 3.54 1.99
CA ILE A 703 28.34 2.89 3.21
C ILE A 703 28.00 3.93 4.28
N ALA A 704 28.89 4.88 4.53
CA ALA A 704 28.67 5.94 5.52
C ALA A 704 27.44 6.79 5.18
N VAL A 705 27.24 7.18 3.92
CA VAL A 705 26.06 7.95 3.47
C VAL A 705 24.77 7.19 3.73
N VAL A 706 24.73 5.89 3.38
CA VAL A 706 23.55 5.03 3.59
C VAL A 706 23.29 4.84 5.08
N GLU A 707 24.31 4.50 5.87
CA GLU A 707 24.14 4.13 7.28
C GLU A 707 23.85 5.33 8.20
N SER A 708 24.26 6.55 7.82
CA SER A 708 24.04 7.77 8.61
C SER A 708 22.82 8.61 8.18
N ASP A 709 21.99 8.14 7.25
CA ASP A 709 20.86 8.90 6.68
C ASP A 709 21.28 10.26 6.05
N GLU A 710 22.51 10.36 5.56
CA GLU A 710 23.06 11.63 5.08
C GLU A 710 22.31 12.18 3.86
N LEU A 711 21.73 11.29 3.03
CA LEU A 711 20.89 11.70 1.91
C LEU A 711 19.81 12.72 2.35
N TRP A 712 19.23 12.51 3.52
CA TRP A 712 18.11 13.30 4.04
C TRP A 712 18.52 14.42 4.99
N ARG A 713 19.82 14.55 5.28
CA ARG A 713 20.32 15.59 6.18
C ARG A 713 19.98 16.98 5.63
N ASP A 714 19.47 17.87 6.47
CA ASP A 714 19.04 19.24 6.14
C ASP A 714 17.83 19.33 5.17
N LEU A 715 17.27 18.20 4.73
CA LEU A 715 16.10 18.16 3.88
C LEU A 715 14.84 17.67 4.63
N CYS A 716 15.00 16.84 5.68
CA CYS A 716 13.91 16.25 6.46
C CYS A 716 14.04 16.51 7.96
#